data_17e2f96a2eacea74dd9d7357dde39831
#
_entry.id   17e2f96a2eacea74dd9d7357dde39831
#
_cell.length_a   1.000
_cell.length_b   1.000
_cell.length_c   1.000
_cell.angle_alpha   90.00
_cell.angle_beta   90.00
_cell.angle_gamma   90.00
#
_symmetry.space_group_name_H-M   'P 1'
#
loop_
_entity.id
_entity.type
_entity.pdbx_description
1 polymer ?
#
loop_
_entity_poly.entity_id
_entity_poly.type
_entity_poly.pdbx_seq_one_letter_code
_entity_poly.pdbx_strand_id
1 'polypeptide(L)'
;MNLKKIKAMPFAPFRRESMERWRVTVKEPVVDGEHLLVVDFLENTACNVYARNTPSFRIVCAKKSKEVRGINHEGRIQQKVLDCFSGSMWWNGYVLISPREEKLLQRFLKSTETGNHQLDNLQKWVAQTREYMKKTDRKERGELMDEDYRLCPEALPEGMIDYIRREVLPEDRVIIYKKGNVLGTCSVCGANVYSKNRRFMQGARVNCPNCGTRVSCVLENGSVFAANYIENIVAVQKGTDGETVFFRQWLLRRDNSARWEHIEDFLQETARYAIRGNKTAKWQKQGKESYYMRTGRYELDEWTRWQDNRIYDGSYFFYPGGIEEALSGTAMQYADLEGYLEEGGYRNAIYFLEYHAKYPVIEFLWKTGYRNIVHNRIFGMDRENRNAILWERKKLKECFKFPLRILKLMPPEEWKLDDVKRANYLWKNYGERITDAEMRMALQSRTDVQSLTGAMPYAGIGKILKYIQKQTEKRKEEKGHTTYTPEGIIRAYRDYLRECEQLHFDLHDKEILFPKDLTAAHARTMAQVEFEKNKADQEKFRKAVEKLEKFAWSEGEFFIRPAREQMELTAEGKALHHCVGGYIKRMAEGETAIFFLRKANEPDKPFYTLELQKKRVIQCRTEHNASYDRNPDVKNFVDMWMEKVVKKGGNKKAKEAAA
;
A
#
# COMPACT_ATOMS: atom_id res chain seq x y z
N MET A 1 -3.00 -27.71 0.99
CA MET A 1 -4.26 -27.05 1.46
C MET A 1 -5.13 -26.65 0.26
N ASN A 2 -6.40 -27.06 0.21
CA ASN A 2 -7.31 -26.76 -0.94
C ASN A 2 -7.92 -25.35 -0.81
N LEU A 3 -7.35 -24.40 -1.49
CA LEU A 3 -7.70 -22.97 -1.38
C LEU A 3 -9.11 -22.64 -1.90
N LYS A 4 -9.65 -23.39 -2.88
CA LYS A 4 -11.02 -23.17 -3.39
C LYS A 4 -12.05 -23.52 -2.32
N LYS A 5 -11.90 -24.67 -1.66
CA LYS A 5 -12.79 -25.10 -0.56
C LYS A 5 -12.73 -24.17 0.64
N ILE A 6 -11.53 -23.67 0.98
CA ILE A 6 -11.33 -22.74 2.09
C ILE A 6 -11.96 -21.38 1.84
N LYS A 7 -11.84 -20.84 0.62
CA LYS A 7 -12.47 -19.56 0.24
C LYS A 7 -14.00 -19.66 0.24
N ALA A 8 -14.56 -20.80 -0.09
CA ALA A 8 -16.00 -21.03 -0.10
C ALA A 8 -16.59 -21.21 1.30
N MET A 9 -15.80 -21.36 2.36
CA MET A 9 -16.31 -21.52 3.72
C MET A 9 -17.00 -20.24 4.20
N PRO A 10 -18.25 -20.32 4.69
CA PRO A 10 -18.96 -19.17 5.23
C PRO A 10 -18.22 -18.62 6.45
N PHE A 11 -18.21 -17.31 6.55
CA PHE A 11 -17.75 -16.63 7.76
C PHE A 11 -18.79 -16.78 8.88
N ALA A 12 -18.34 -16.73 10.12
CA ALA A 12 -19.26 -16.74 11.25
C ALA A 12 -20.14 -15.48 11.23
N PRO A 13 -21.44 -15.58 11.54
CA PRO A 13 -22.27 -14.39 11.66
C PRO A 13 -21.80 -13.54 12.85
N PHE A 14 -21.64 -12.26 12.62
CA PHE A 14 -21.33 -11.29 13.67
C PHE A 14 -22.62 -10.82 14.34
N ARG A 15 -22.79 -11.12 15.63
CA ARG A 15 -23.84 -10.49 16.45
C ARG A 15 -23.19 -9.40 17.30
N ARG A 16 -23.72 -8.19 17.24
CA ARG A 16 -23.24 -6.99 17.94
C ARG A 16 -23.69 -7.07 19.40
N GLU A 17 -22.95 -7.76 20.25
CA GLU A 17 -23.35 -7.94 21.67
C GLU A 17 -22.33 -7.42 22.68
N SER A 18 -21.17 -6.87 22.28
CA SER A 18 -20.14 -6.43 23.23
C SER A 18 -19.42 -5.15 22.82
N MET A 19 -18.86 -4.43 23.79
CA MET A 19 -18.04 -3.22 23.61
C MET A 19 -16.57 -3.56 23.23
N GLU A 20 -16.26 -4.80 22.99
CA GLU A 20 -14.92 -5.25 22.71
C GLU A 20 -14.53 -4.97 21.25
N ARG A 21 -13.27 -4.59 21.02
CA ARG A 21 -12.78 -4.20 19.70
C ARG A 21 -12.76 -5.38 18.74
N TRP A 22 -12.42 -6.59 19.22
CA TRP A 22 -12.27 -7.77 18.38
C TRP A 22 -13.14 -8.91 18.89
N ARG A 23 -13.83 -9.57 17.96
CA ARG A 23 -14.40 -10.89 18.19
C ARG A 23 -13.62 -11.91 17.38
N VAL A 24 -13.22 -12.98 18.03
CA VAL A 24 -12.56 -14.13 17.40
C VAL A 24 -13.54 -15.29 17.36
N THR A 25 -13.69 -15.89 16.18
CA THR A 25 -14.46 -17.13 16.01
C THR A 25 -13.56 -18.23 15.47
N VAL A 26 -13.72 -19.44 15.99
CA VAL A 26 -12.88 -20.58 15.67
C VAL A 26 -13.71 -21.75 15.18
N LYS A 27 -13.27 -22.38 14.07
CA LYS A 27 -13.86 -23.59 13.48
C LYS A 27 -12.77 -24.59 13.18
N GLU A 28 -13.13 -25.87 13.17
CA GLU A 28 -12.22 -26.97 12.86
C GLU A 28 -12.79 -27.86 11.74
N PRO A 29 -12.87 -27.34 10.49
CA PRO A 29 -13.37 -28.12 9.36
C PRO A 29 -12.36 -29.17 8.91
N VAL A 30 -12.88 -30.27 8.31
CA VAL A 30 -12.06 -31.24 7.60
C VAL A 30 -12.11 -30.93 6.10
N VAL A 31 -10.95 -30.72 5.49
CA VAL A 31 -10.81 -30.44 4.07
C VAL A 31 -9.81 -31.41 3.47
N ASP A 32 -10.28 -32.20 2.51
CA ASP A 32 -9.48 -33.24 1.84
C ASP A 32 -8.77 -34.20 2.84
N GLY A 33 -9.48 -34.58 3.90
CA GLY A 33 -8.97 -35.48 4.94
C GLY A 33 -8.00 -34.85 5.96
N GLU A 34 -7.80 -33.52 5.92
CA GLU A 34 -7.00 -32.78 6.89
C GLU A 34 -7.88 -31.90 7.77
N HIS A 35 -7.72 -31.99 9.10
CA HIS A 35 -8.31 -31.06 10.06
C HIS A 35 -7.61 -29.70 10.01
N LEU A 36 -8.37 -28.68 9.65
CA LEU A 36 -7.89 -27.30 9.61
C LEU A 36 -8.41 -26.53 10.82
N LEU A 37 -7.60 -25.59 11.32
CA LEU A 37 -8.10 -24.57 12.22
C LEU A 37 -8.37 -23.30 11.41
N VAL A 38 -9.60 -22.83 11.42
CA VAL A 38 -10.03 -21.60 10.76
C VAL A 38 -10.39 -20.59 11.84
N VAL A 39 -9.66 -19.48 11.90
CA VAL A 39 -9.84 -18.42 12.87
C VAL A 39 -10.20 -17.12 12.16
N ASP A 40 -11.40 -16.62 12.41
CA ASP A 40 -11.91 -15.36 11.86
C ASP A 40 -11.80 -14.26 12.91
N PHE A 41 -11.14 -13.17 12.53
CA PHE A 41 -10.98 -11.96 13.33
C PHE A 41 -11.91 -10.88 12.83
N LEU A 42 -12.91 -10.54 13.64
CA LEU A 42 -13.96 -9.58 13.33
C LEU A 42 -13.71 -8.28 14.12
N GLU A 43 -13.49 -7.18 13.42
CA GLU A 43 -13.28 -5.89 14.05
C GLU A 43 -14.62 -5.19 14.34
N ASN A 44 -14.85 -4.81 15.58
CA ASN A 44 -15.99 -4.00 15.99
C ASN A 44 -15.68 -2.52 15.75
N THR A 45 -15.82 -2.06 14.54
CA THR A 45 -15.67 -0.64 14.21
C THR A 45 -17.01 0.07 14.42
N ALA A 46 -17.16 0.69 15.58
CA ALA A 46 -18.33 1.51 15.92
C ALA A 46 -18.57 2.68 14.94
N CYS A 47 -17.58 2.98 14.08
CA CYS A 47 -17.59 4.09 13.13
C CYS A 47 -17.80 3.68 11.67
N ASN A 48 -17.89 2.39 11.34
CA ASN A 48 -18.05 1.96 9.96
C ASN A 48 -19.47 1.47 9.69
N VAL A 49 -20.30 2.37 9.19
CA VAL A 49 -21.69 2.11 8.75
C VAL A 49 -21.77 1.03 7.67
N TYR A 50 -20.64 0.66 7.07
CA TYR A 50 -20.47 -0.37 6.03
C TYR A 50 -19.90 -1.70 6.52
N ALA A 51 -19.72 -1.91 7.81
CA ALA A 51 -19.31 -3.22 8.35
C ALA A 51 -20.47 -4.22 8.23
N ARG A 52 -20.74 -4.64 7.02
CA ARG A 52 -21.51 -5.85 6.75
C ARG A 52 -20.71 -7.01 7.34
N ASN A 53 -21.23 -7.74 8.28
CA ASN A 53 -20.97 -9.09 8.81
C ASN A 53 -19.78 -9.92 8.20
N THR A 54 -18.74 -9.26 7.69
CA THR A 54 -17.56 -9.87 7.14
C THR A 54 -16.40 -9.75 8.10
N PRO A 55 -15.64 -10.81 8.34
CA PRO A 55 -14.46 -10.73 9.19
C PRO A 55 -13.45 -9.77 8.60
N SER A 56 -12.74 -9.04 9.45
CA SER A 56 -11.64 -8.19 9.03
C SER A 56 -10.53 -9.02 8.37
N PHE A 57 -10.31 -10.24 8.86
CA PHE A 57 -9.44 -11.22 8.21
C PHE A 57 -9.64 -12.63 8.79
N ARG A 58 -9.16 -13.63 8.04
CA ARG A 58 -9.18 -15.05 8.41
C ARG A 58 -7.78 -15.62 8.39
N ILE A 59 -7.44 -16.44 9.38
CA ILE A 59 -6.25 -17.27 9.40
C ILE A 59 -6.67 -18.74 9.30
N VAL A 60 -6.01 -19.46 8.39
CA VAL A 60 -6.23 -20.89 8.21
C VAL A 60 -4.93 -21.62 8.49
N CYS A 61 -4.97 -22.49 9.48
CA CYS A 61 -3.84 -23.29 9.96
C CYS A 61 -4.08 -24.77 9.64
N ALA A 62 -3.09 -25.42 9.03
CA ALA A 62 -3.08 -26.82 8.69
C ALA A 62 -1.89 -27.49 9.39
N LYS A 63 -2.17 -28.37 10.37
CA LYS A 63 -1.15 -28.95 11.24
C LYS A 63 -0.37 -30.08 10.55
N LYS A 64 -1.06 -30.92 9.81
CA LYS A 64 -0.48 -32.08 9.11
C LYS A 64 0.42 -31.62 7.96
N SER A 65 -0.07 -30.71 7.11
CA SER A 65 0.71 -30.15 6.00
C SER A 65 1.67 -29.04 6.42
N LYS A 66 1.66 -28.62 7.69
CA LYS A 66 2.47 -27.49 8.21
C LYS A 66 2.35 -26.23 7.34
N GLU A 67 1.12 -25.86 7.04
CA GLU A 67 0.81 -24.67 6.26
C GLU A 67 -0.03 -23.66 7.05
N VAL A 68 0.16 -22.37 6.73
CA VAL A 68 -0.70 -21.30 7.22
C VAL A 68 -1.00 -20.31 6.10
N ARG A 69 -2.25 -19.85 6.03
CA ARG A 69 -2.71 -18.86 5.04
C ARG A 69 -3.51 -17.75 5.71
N GLY A 70 -3.27 -16.51 5.28
CA GLY A 70 -4.07 -15.35 5.65
C GLY A 70 -5.03 -14.95 4.53
N ILE A 71 -6.29 -14.69 4.85
CA ILE A 71 -7.33 -14.28 3.92
C ILE A 71 -7.90 -12.93 4.40
N ASN A 72 -7.93 -11.93 3.54
CA ASN A 72 -8.49 -10.62 3.88
C ASN A 72 -10.03 -10.60 3.80
N HIS A 73 -10.65 -9.49 4.17
CA HIS A 73 -12.09 -9.27 4.14
C HIS A 73 -12.73 -9.46 2.75
N GLU A 74 -11.94 -9.35 1.68
CA GLU A 74 -12.38 -9.57 0.29
C GLU A 74 -12.28 -11.05 -0.14
N GLY A 75 -11.89 -11.94 0.77
CA GLY A 75 -11.65 -13.36 0.48
C GLY A 75 -10.37 -13.65 -0.30
N ARG A 76 -9.45 -12.68 -0.37
CA ARG A 76 -8.15 -12.85 -1.06
C ARG A 76 -7.09 -13.36 -0.10
N ILE A 77 -6.28 -14.32 -0.56
CA ILE A 77 -5.11 -14.77 0.18
C ILE A 77 -4.05 -13.68 0.10
N GLN A 78 -3.62 -13.18 1.25
CA GLN A 78 -2.61 -12.13 1.35
C GLN A 78 -1.59 -12.46 2.43
N GLN A 79 -0.32 -12.45 2.06
CA GLN A 79 0.80 -12.58 2.98
C GLN A 79 0.78 -11.47 4.05
N LYS A 80 0.39 -10.26 3.67
CA LYS A 80 0.28 -9.10 4.57
C LYS A 80 -0.63 -9.36 5.77
N VAL A 81 -1.67 -10.19 5.64
CA VAL A 81 -2.54 -10.59 6.75
C VAL A 81 -1.74 -11.31 7.84
N LEU A 82 -0.85 -12.23 7.44
CA LEU A 82 0.01 -12.95 8.37
C LEU A 82 1.11 -12.05 8.93
N ASP A 83 1.62 -11.09 8.16
CA ASP A 83 2.60 -10.12 8.64
C ASP A 83 2.00 -9.22 9.71
N CYS A 84 0.79 -8.74 9.48
CA CYS A 84 0.04 -7.97 10.45
C CYS A 84 -0.27 -8.81 11.71
N PHE A 85 -0.73 -10.03 11.56
CA PHE A 85 -1.05 -10.91 12.70
C PHE A 85 0.18 -11.26 13.55
N SER A 86 1.37 -11.36 12.93
CA SER A 86 2.62 -11.68 13.63
C SER A 86 3.26 -10.47 14.33
N GLY A 87 2.76 -9.26 14.11
CA GLY A 87 3.26 -8.02 14.71
C GLY A 87 2.63 -7.74 16.07
N SER A 88 3.42 -7.27 17.03
CA SER A 88 3.03 -7.05 18.44
C SER A 88 1.97 -5.94 18.67
N MET A 89 1.50 -5.25 17.64
CA MET A 89 0.63 -4.08 17.76
C MET A 89 -0.89 -4.34 17.79
N TRP A 90 -1.33 -5.60 17.70
CA TRP A 90 -2.74 -5.88 17.42
C TRP A 90 -3.61 -6.08 18.66
N TRP A 91 -3.04 -6.46 19.81
CA TRP A 91 -3.79 -6.93 20.96
C TRP A 91 -3.98 -5.90 22.08
N ASN A 92 -3.76 -4.62 21.80
CA ASN A 92 -4.05 -3.54 22.75
C ASN A 92 -5.56 -3.28 22.95
N GLY A 93 -6.38 -4.31 22.88
CA GLY A 93 -7.81 -4.24 23.10
C GLY A 93 -8.38 -5.56 23.60
N TYR A 94 -9.52 -5.49 24.25
CA TYR A 94 -10.24 -6.67 24.70
C TYR A 94 -10.71 -7.51 23.50
N VAL A 95 -10.44 -8.81 23.58
CA VAL A 95 -10.83 -9.79 22.57
C VAL A 95 -11.92 -10.68 23.16
N LEU A 96 -13.05 -10.77 22.44
CA LEU A 96 -14.13 -11.68 22.80
C LEU A 96 -13.95 -13.01 22.07
N ILE A 97 -13.78 -14.09 22.82
CA ILE A 97 -13.78 -15.45 22.33
C ILE A 97 -14.70 -16.29 23.23
N SER A 98 -15.51 -17.18 22.66
CA SER A 98 -16.39 -18.03 23.45
C SER A 98 -15.62 -19.20 24.10
N PRO A 99 -16.06 -19.73 25.25
CA PRO A 99 -15.40 -20.89 25.90
C PRO A 99 -15.31 -22.12 24.99
N ARG A 100 -16.26 -22.31 24.07
CA ARG A 100 -16.25 -23.39 23.11
C ARG A 100 -15.14 -23.21 22.07
N GLU A 101 -14.98 -22.00 21.53
CA GLU A 101 -13.98 -21.63 20.55
C GLU A 101 -12.58 -21.68 21.15
N GLU A 102 -12.46 -21.24 22.40
CA GLU A 102 -11.22 -21.30 23.18
C GLU A 102 -10.73 -22.74 23.37
N LYS A 103 -11.63 -23.70 23.68
CA LYS A 103 -11.30 -25.13 23.73
C LYS A 103 -10.80 -25.69 22.39
N LEU A 104 -11.29 -25.19 21.25
CA LEU A 104 -10.77 -25.58 19.93
C LEU A 104 -9.32 -25.11 19.74
N LEU A 105 -9.02 -23.87 20.11
CA LEU A 105 -7.65 -23.33 20.07
C LEU A 105 -6.73 -24.11 21.02
N GLN A 106 -7.15 -24.36 22.26
CA GLN A 106 -6.39 -25.13 23.25
C GLN A 106 -6.02 -26.52 22.72
N ARG A 107 -6.99 -27.21 22.14
CA ARG A 107 -6.79 -28.55 21.55
C ARG A 107 -5.82 -28.50 20.37
N PHE A 108 -6.00 -27.53 19.47
CA PHE A 108 -5.11 -27.36 18.32
C PHE A 108 -3.69 -27.01 18.76
N LEU A 109 -3.53 -26.06 19.65
CA LEU A 109 -2.21 -25.56 20.09
C LEU A 109 -1.56 -26.46 21.17
N LYS A 110 -2.31 -27.42 21.75
CA LYS A 110 -1.90 -28.23 22.90
C LYS A 110 -1.49 -27.34 24.09
N SER A 111 -2.30 -26.32 24.41
CA SER A 111 -2.04 -25.34 25.45
C SER A 111 -3.23 -25.28 26.41
N THR A 112 -2.96 -24.95 27.66
CA THR A 112 -3.97 -24.72 28.72
C THR A 112 -4.28 -23.23 28.92
N GLU A 113 -3.58 -22.35 28.22
CA GLU A 113 -3.75 -20.91 28.32
C GLU A 113 -5.14 -20.47 27.85
N THR A 114 -5.59 -19.31 28.32
CA THR A 114 -6.91 -18.74 28.03
C THR A 114 -6.83 -17.29 27.54
N GLY A 115 -7.89 -16.81 26.90
CA GLY A 115 -8.02 -15.43 26.47
C GLY A 115 -6.90 -14.96 25.53
N ASN A 116 -6.34 -13.79 25.80
CA ASN A 116 -5.30 -13.19 24.96
C ASN A 116 -4.03 -14.05 24.88
N HIS A 117 -3.65 -14.74 25.95
CA HIS A 117 -2.47 -15.62 25.96
C HIS A 117 -2.61 -16.78 24.97
N GLN A 118 -3.84 -17.26 24.75
CA GLN A 118 -4.12 -18.29 23.76
C GLN A 118 -3.90 -17.77 22.33
N LEU A 119 -4.23 -16.51 22.08
CA LEU A 119 -3.97 -15.86 20.79
C LEU A 119 -2.47 -15.58 20.60
N ASP A 120 -1.73 -15.25 21.65
CA ASP A 120 -0.27 -15.14 21.60
C ASP A 120 0.38 -16.47 21.22
N ASN A 121 -0.15 -17.59 21.74
CA ASN A 121 0.30 -18.91 21.34
C ASN A 121 -0.02 -19.24 19.88
N LEU A 122 -1.19 -18.82 19.39
CA LEU A 122 -1.53 -18.91 17.97
C LEU A 122 -0.56 -18.07 17.12
N GLN A 123 -0.22 -16.85 17.53
CA GLN A 123 0.76 -16.02 16.83
C GLN A 123 2.13 -16.70 16.76
N LYS A 124 2.63 -17.26 17.87
CA LYS A 124 3.89 -17.99 17.90
C LYS A 124 3.86 -19.18 16.93
N TRP A 125 2.77 -19.95 16.95
CA TRP A 125 2.61 -21.10 16.04
C TRP A 125 2.59 -20.65 14.58
N VAL A 126 1.87 -19.58 14.25
CA VAL A 126 1.82 -19.00 12.90
C VAL A 126 3.21 -18.54 12.47
N ALA A 127 3.94 -17.84 13.31
CA ALA A 127 5.29 -17.36 13.03
C ALA A 127 6.26 -18.53 12.79
N GLN A 128 6.24 -19.55 13.62
CA GLN A 128 7.07 -20.76 13.47
C GLN A 128 6.72 -21.53 12.19
N THR A 129 5.43 -21.68 11.88
CA THR A 129 4.97 -22.37 10.67
C THR A 129 5.38 -21.60 9.41
N ARG A 130 5.27 -20.27 9.42
CA ARG A 130 5.74 -19.42 8.31
C ARG A 130 7.25 -19.55 8.09
N GLU A 131 8.03 -19.59 9.16
CA GLU A 131 9.47 -19.76 9.04
C GLU A 131 9.83 -21.16 8.50
N TYR A 132 9.12 -22.19 8.95
CA TYR A 132 9.24 -23.53 8.38
C TYR A 132 8.90 -23.55 6.88
N MET A 133 7.78 -22.94 6.46
CA MET A 133 7.41 -22.83 5.04
C MET A 133 8.48 -22.10 4.22
N LYS A 134 9.03 -21.01 4.76
CA LYS A 134 10.13 -20.29 4.11
C LYS A 134 11.39 -21.14 3.97
N LYS A 135 11.74 -21.90 5.00
CA LYS A 135 12.91 -22.82 4.96
C LYS A 135 12.70 -23.92 3.94
N THR A 136 11.50 -24.52 3.89
CA THR A 136 11.17 -25.56 2.91
C THR A 136 11.22 -25.01 1.49
N ASP A 137 10.56 -23.87 1.23
CA ASP A 137 10.64 -23.15 -0.05
C ASP A 137 12.10 -22.83 -0.45
N ARG A 138 12.91 -22.40 0.53
CA ARG A 138 14.33 -22.10 0.28
C ARG A 138 15.10 -23.36 -0.07
N LYS A 139 14.86 -24.48 0.62
CA LYS A 139 15.53 -25.75 0.35
C LYS A 139 15.17 -26.28 -1.03
N GLU A 140 13.86 -26.35 -1.36
CA GLU A 140 13.41 -26.82 -2.68
C GLU A 140 13.94 -25.93 -3.82
N ARG A 141 13.93 -24.61 -3.64
CA ARG A 141 14.56 -23.69 -4.60
C ARG A 141 16.07 -23.90 -4.66
N GLY A 142 16.73 -24.31 -3.56
CA GLY A 142 18.13 -24.58 -3.43
C GLY A 142 18.60 -25.73 -4.29
N GLU A 143 17.92 -26.82 -4.15
CA GLU A 143 18.21 -28.03 -4.90
C GLU A 143 18.07 -27.79 -6.42
N LEU A 144 17.00 -27.11 -6.83
CA LEU A 144 16.80 -26.72 -8.24
C LEU A 144 17.87 -25.74 -8.76
N MET A 145 18.41 -24.89 -7.90
CA MET A 145 19.35 -23.83 -8.31
C MET A 145 20.79 -24.32 -8.43
N ASP A 146 21.20 -25.33 -7.67
CA ASP A 146 22.53 -25.90 -7.81
C ASP A 146 22.66 -26.67 -9.13
N GLU A 147 21.57 -27.25 -9.63
CA GLU A 147 21.50 -27.80 -10.98
C GLU A 147 21.61 -26.68 -12.02
N ASP A 148 20.80 -25.62 -11.90
CA ASP A 148 20.81 -24.50 -12.85
C ASP A 148 22.17 -23.77 -12.87
N TYR A 149 22.87 -23.68 -11.74
CA TYR A 149 24.21 -23.07 -11.69
C TYR A 149 25.23 -23.78 -12.59
N ARG A 150 25.17 -25.11 -12.70
CA ARG A 150 26.07 -25.93 -13.54
C ARG A 150 25.78 -25.76 -15.03
N LEU A 151 24.61 -25.26 -15.39
CA LEU A 151 24.24 -25.03 -16.79
C LEU A 151 24.82 -23.71 -17.35
N CYS A 152 25.43 -22.88 -16.50
CA CYS A 152 26.04 -21.62 -16.93
C CYS A 152 27.31 -21.86 -17.74
N PRO A 153 27.45 -21.31 -18.95
CA PRO A 153 28.68 -21.36 -19.71
C PRO A 153 29.86 -20.78 -18.91
N GLU A 154 31.01 -21.43 -18.95
CA GLU A 154 32.24 -20.94 -18.30
C GLU A 154 32.88 -19.81 -19.09
N ALA A 155 32.87 -19.92 -20.42
CA ALA A 155 33.48 -18.95 -21.31
C ALA A 155 32.79 -17.58 -21.28
N LEU A 156 33.57 -16.53 -21.50
CA LEU A 156 33.02 -15.20 -21.78
C LEU A 156 32.28 -15.22 -23.11
N PRO A 157 31.26 -14.35 -23.29
CA PRO A 157 30.60 -14.15 -24.57
C PRO A 157 31.62 -13.77 -25.67
N GLU A 158 31.45 -14.34 -26.85
CA GLU A 158 32.29 -14.01 -28.00
C GLU A 158 32.21 -12.50 -28.31
N GLY A 159 33.34 -11.85 -28.59
CA GLY A 159 33.42 -10.42 -28.89
C GLY A 159 33.24 -9.47 -27.70
N MET A 160 32.96 -9.97 -26.47
CA MET A 160 32.76 -9.13 -25.28
C MET A 160 34.02 -8.31 -24.94
N ILE A 161 35.20 -8.89 -25.09
CA ILE A 161 36.48 -8.19 -24.80
C ILE A 161 36.67 -7.02 -25.74
N ASP A 162 36.37 -7.19 -27.02
CA ASP A 162 36.47 -6.10 -28.02
C ASP A 162 35.42 -5.01 -27.77
N TYR A 163 34.23 -5.39 -27.32
CA TYR A 163 33.21 -4.44 -26.88
C TYR A 163 33.71 -3.62 -25.68
N ILE A 164 34.29 -4.26 -24.69
CA ILE A 164 34.84 -3.57 -23.52
C ILE A 164 35.91 -2.55 -23.94
N ARG A 165 36.82 -2.95 -24.86
CA ARG A 165 37.86 -2.04 -25.36
C ARG A 165 37.30 -0.84 -26.12
N ARG A 166 36.22 -1.04 -26.86
CA ARG A 166 35.66 -0.04 -27.74
C ARG A 166 34.65 0.88 -27.06
N GLU A 167 33.72 0.32 -26.30
CA GLU A 167 32.57 1.04 -25.79
C GLU A 167 32.67 1.36 -24.28
N VAL A 168 33.22 0.42 -23.48
CA VAL A 168 33.24 0.59 -22.03
C VAL A 168 34.43 1.44 -21.59
N LEU A 169 35.57 1.29 -22.21
CA LEU A 169 36.83 1.95 -21.86
C LEU A 169 37.35 2.99 -22.88
N PRO A 170 36.52 3.63 -23.69
CA PRO A 170 37.02 4.54 -24.74
C PRO A 170 37.72 5.76 -24.18
N GLU A 171 37.32 6.24 -22.99
CA GLU A 171 37.89 7.43 -22.38
C GLU A 171 39.18 7.19 -21.59
N ASP A 172 39.53 5.93 -21.38
CA ASP A 172 40.72 5.53 -20.61
C ASP A 172 41.96 5.32 -21.51
N ARG A 173 41.96 5.91 -22.67
CA ARG A 173 43.12 5.96 -23.56
C ARG A 173 43.99 7.10 -23.15
N VAL A 174 45.01 6.81 -22.34
CA VAL A 174 45.86 7.83 -21.72
C VAL A 174 47.35 7.60 -21.94
N ILE A 175 48.11 8.66 -21.91
CA ILE A 175 49.55 8.60 -21.64
C ILE A 175 49.75 8.97 -20.18
N ILE A 176 50.25 8.05 -19.37
CA ILE A 176 50.54 8.26 -17.97
C ILE A 176 52.00 8.75 -17.88
N TYR A 177 52.24 9.90 -17.23
CA TYR A 177 53.56 10.50 -17.07
C TYR A 177 53.80 11.04 -15.66
N LYS A 178 55.06 11.05 -15.22
CA LYS A 178 55.48 11.64 -13.95
C LYS A 178 55.70 13.15 -14.10
N LYS A 179 55.38 13.93 -13.07
CA LYS A 179 55.57 15.36 -13.07
C LYS A 179 57.02 15.71 -13.40
N GLY A 180 57.18 16.53 -14.40
CA GLY A 180 58.50 16.97 -14.86
C GLY A 180 59.16 16.05 -15.91
N ASN A 181 58.64 14.85 -16.17
CA ASN A 181 59.16 13.96 -17.17
C ASN A 181 58.63 14.24 -18.58
N VAL A 182 59.45 13.97 -19.56
CA VAL A 182 59.10 13.94 -20.98
C VAL A 182 58.72 12.51 -21.45
N LEU A 183 58.90 11.56 -20.58
CA LEU A 183 58.58 10.15 -20.82
C LEU A 183 57.24 9.80 -20.17
N GLY A 184 56.36 9.17 -20.90
CA GLY A 184 55.10 8.64 -20.44
C GLY A 184 54.82 7.24 -21.04
N THR A 185 53.93 6.48 -20.46
CA THR A 185 53.51 5.18 -20.94
C THR A 185 52.12 5.26 -21.53
N CYS A 186 51.95 4.79 -22.77
CA CYS A 186 50.66 4.71 -23.41
C CYS A 186 49.85 3.53 -22.88
N SER A 187 48.67 3.76 -22.39
CA SER A 187 47.78 2.71 -21.89
C SER A 187 47.25 1.78 -22.97
N VAL A 188 47.24 2.23 -24.22
CA VAL A 188 46.66 1.46 -25.34
C VAL A 188 47.63 0.41 -25.87
N CYS A 189 48.92 0.78 -26.06
CA CYS A 189 49.90 -0.09 -26.65
C CYS A 189 51.04 -0.48 -25.69
N GLY A 190 51.01 -0.01 -24.45
CA GLY A 190 52.05 -0.32 -23.45
C GLY A 190 53.42 0.31 -23.71
N ALA A 191 53.59 1.04 -24.83
CA ALA A 191 54.88 1.60 -25.20
C ALA A 191 55.22 2.85 -24.35
N ASN A 192 56.50 2.93 -24.03
CA ASN A 192 57.04 4.17 -23.47
C ASN A 192 57.18 5.19 -24.61
N VAL A 193 56.59 6.34 -24.45
CA VAL A 193 56.51 7.38 -25.47
C VAL A 193 57.11 8.68 -24.94
N TYR A 194 57.84 9.39 -25.81
CA TYR A 194 58.42 10.70 -25.48
C TYR A 194 57.60 11.80 -26.05
N SER A 195 57.40 12.85 -25.24
CA SER A 195 56.84 14.09 -25.74
C SER A 195 57.87 14.84 -26.61
N LYS A 196 57.50 15.08 -27.88
CA LYS A 196 58.42 15.62 -28.88
C LYS A 196 58.98 17.00 -28.62
N ASN A 197 58.23 17.87 -27.92
CA ASN A 197 58.64 19.28 -27.79
C ASN A 197 58.50 19.92 -26.41
N ARG A 198 57.82 19.30 -25.46
CA ARG A 198 57.58 19.84 -24.13
C ARG A 198 57.14 18.72 -23.17
N ARG A 199 57.15 19.02 -21.87
CA ARG A 199 56.59 18.13 -20.84
C ARG A 199 55.12 17.82 -21.15
N PHE A 200 54.67 16.61 -20.85
CA PHE A 200 53.25 16.28 -20.88
C PHE A 200 52.48 17.22 -19.95
N MET A 201 51.28 17.59 -20.37
CA MET A 201 50.36 18.40 -19.57
C MET A 201 49.09 17.63 -19.25
N GLN A 202 48.64 17.72 -18.02
CA GLN A 202 47.40 17.07 -17.57
C GLN A 202 46.21 17.44 -18.47
N GLY A 203 45.50 16.42 -18.94
CA GLY A 203 44.32 16.58 -19.82
C GLY A 203 44.64 16.94 -21.27
N ALA A 204 45.92 17.10 -21.68
CA ALA A 204 46.28 17.34 -23.08
C ALA A 204 45.92 16.12 -23.93
N ARG A 205 45.23 16.32 -25.06
CA ARG A 205 44.95 15.29 -26.02
C ARG A 205 46.01 15.21 -27.09
N VAL A 206 46.66 14.10 -27.20
CA VAL A 206 47.74 13.82 -28.17
C VAL A 206 47.51 12.51 -28.86
N ASN A 207 48.14 12.34 -30.02
CA ASN A 207 48.19 11.03 -30.67
C ASN A 207 49.45 10.28 -30.14
N CYS A 208 49.27 9.04 -29.71
CA CYS A 208 50.40 8.23 -29.30
C CYS A 208 51.40 8.06 -30.45
N PRO A 209 52.70 8.39 -30.29
CA PRO A 209 53.67 8.26 -31.35
C PRO A 209 53.89 6.83 -31.83
N ASN A 210 53.54 5.84 -30.99
CA ASN A 210 53.75 4.42 -31.31
C ASN A 210 52.54 3.78 -32.01
N CYS A 211 51.34 3.92 -31.44
CA CYS A 211 50.12 3.27 -31.98
C CYS A 211 49.18 4.20 -32.73
N GLY A 212 49.46 5.51 -32.80
CA GLY A 212 48.63 6.50 -33.49
C GLY A 212 47.34 6.84 -32.77
N THR A 213 46.94 6.12 -31.71
CA THR A 213 45.65 6.32 -31.01
C THR A 213 45.62 7.70 -30.33
N ARG A 214 44.52 8.40 -30.47
CA ARG A 214 44.27 9.65 -29.74
C ARG A 214 44.03 9.38 -28.26
N VAL A 215 44.86 9.95 -27.39
CA VAL A 215 44.91 9.69 -25.96
C VAL A 215 44.96 10.99 -25.18
N SER A 216 44.54 10.97 -23.93
CA SER A 216 44.69 12.07 -22.99
C SER A 216 45.93 11.89 -22.12
N CYS A 217 46.66 12.95 -21.79
CA CYS A 217 47.81 12.89 -20.88
C CYS A 217 47.37 12.99 -19.45
N VAL A 218 47.75 12.03 -18.61
CA VAL A 218 47.40 11.96 -17.18
C VAL A 218 48.67 11.93 -16.34
N LEU A 219 48.72 12.81 -15.35
CA LEU A 219 49.85 12.89 -14.40
C LEU A 219 49.75 11.71 -13.43
N GLU A 220 50.83 10.94 -13.33
CA GLU A 220 51.00 9.93 -12.28
C GLU A 220 51.19 10.62 -10.93
N ASN A 221 50.15 10.67 -10.09
CA ASN A 221 50.26 11.17 -8.72
C ASN A 221 50.54 9.95 -7.81
N GLY A 222 51.68 9.98 -7.13
CA GLY A 222 52.19 8.86 -6.32
C GLY A 222 51.33 8.50 -5.09
N SER A 223 50.20 9.12 -4.89
CA SER A 223 49.31 8.81 -3.76
C SER A 223 47.91 8.41 -4.18
N VAL A 224 47.58 8.53 -5.46
CA VAL A 224 46.21 8.22 -5.89
C VAL A 224 46.30 7.57 -7.25
N PHE A 225 45.87 6.34 -7.33
CA PHE A 225 45.38 5.75 -8.55
C PHE A 225 44.23 6.59 -9.06
N ALA A 226 44.55 7.71 -9.67
CA ALA A 226 43.58 8.71 -10.14
C ALA A 226 42.70 8.16 -11.28
N ALA A 227 42.78 6.87 -11.57
CA ALA A 227 42.00 6.25 -12.59
C ALA A 227 41.83 4.75 -12.33
N ASN A 228 41.32 4.40 -11.17
CA ASN A 228 40.65 3.13 -11.02
C ASN A 228 39.32 3.23 -11.76
N TYR A 229 39.24 2.64 -12.91
CA TYR A 229 38.00 2.50 -13.63
C TYR A 229 37.23 1.30 -13.05
N ILE A 230 36.02 1.53 -12.60
CA ILE A 230 35.15 0.49 -12.04
C ILE A 230 33.82 0.57 -12.76
N GLU A 231 33.51 -0.44 -13.57
CA GLU A 231 32.25 -0.51 -14.28
C GLU A 231 31.65 -1.91 -14.15
N ASN A 232 30.33 -1.96 -14.22
CA ASN A 232 29.61 -3.22 -14.28
C ASN A 232 29.21 -3.52 -15.72
N ILE A 233 29.43 -4.74 -16.15
CA ILE A 233 29.11 -5.24 -17.48
C ILE A 233 28.17 -6.41 -17.32
N VAL A 234 27.09 -6.42 -18.09
CA VAL A 234 26.11 -7.50 -18.10
C VAL A 234 26.05 -8.09 -19.51
N ALA A 235 26.05 -9.40 -19.63
CA ALA A 235 25.82 -10.11 -20.88
C ALA A 235 24.79 -11.22 -20.70
N VAL A 236 24.15 -11.61 -21.80
CA VAL A 236 23.17 -12.68 -21.88
C VAL A 236 23.77 -13.86 -22.62
N GLN A 237 23.65 -15.06 -22.07
CA GLN A 237 24.13 -16.28 -22.69
C GLN A 237 23.12 -17.42 -22.53
N LYS A 238 23.08 -18.31 -23.50
CA LYS A 238 22.33 -19.58 -23.42
C LYS A 238 23.03 -20.58 -22.53
N GLY A 239 22.28 -21.25 -21.68
CA GLY A 239 22.77 -22.37 -20.88
C GLY A 239 23.13 -23.60 -21.73
N THR A 240 23.94 -24.48 -21.17
CA THR A 240 24.34 -25.72 -21.82
C THR A 240 23.21 -26.70 -22.10
N ASP A 241 22.05 -26.52 -21.44
CA ASP A 241 20.81 -27.26 -21.68
C ASP A 241 20.01 -26.75 -22.90
N GLY A 242 20.36 -25.59 -23.46
CA GLY A 242 19.66 -24.97 -24.57
C GLY A 242 18.35 -24.30 -24.22
N GLU A 243 17.86 -24.37 -22.96
CA GLU A 243 16.58 -23.82 -22.48
C GLU A 243 16.76 -22.67 -21.49
N THR A 244 17.83 -22.72 -20.67
CA THR A 244 18.11 -21.71 -19.64
C THR A 244 18.80 -20.50 -20.25
N VAL A 245 18.35 -19.32 -19.89
CA VAL A 245 18.99 -18.05 -20.25
C VAL A 245 19.69 -17.49 -19.03
N PHE A 246 20.97 -17.18 -19.17
CA PHE A 246 21.77 -16.57 -18.12
C PHE A 246 22.02 -15.10 -18.39
N PHE A 247 21.79 -14.26 -17.38
CA PHE A 247 22.40 -12.95 -17.28
C PHE A 247 23.62 -13.10 -16.37
N ARG A 248 24.78 -12.75 -16.89
CA ARG A 248 26.04 -12.76 -16.15
C ARG A 248 26.51 -11.33 -15.97
N GLN A 249 26.90 -11.01 -14.75
CA GLN A 249 27.40 -9.68 -14.42
C GLN A 249 28.85 -9.76 -14.01
N TRP A 250 29.66 -8.89 -14.60
CA TRP A 250 31.07 -8.74 -14.25
C TRP A 250 31.32 -7.33 -13.73
N LEU A 251 32.22 -7.25 -12.75
CA LEU A 251 32.85 -6.02 -12.33
C LEU A 251 34.17 -5.91 -13.11
N LEU A 252 34.25 -4.89 -13.97
CA LEU A 252 35.49 -4.49 -14.58
C LEU A 252 36.19 -3.53 -13.62
N ARG A 253 37.34 -3.93 -13.09
CA ARG A 253 38.15 -3.08 -12.24
C ARG A 253 39.53 -2.98 -12.82
N ARG A 254 39.91 -1.79 -13.25
CA ARG A 254 41.17 -1.57 -13.87
C ARG A 254 42.00 -0.55 -13.10
N ASP A 255 43.26 -0.90 -12.90
CA ASP A 255 44.35 -0.01 -12.50
C ASP A 255 45.06 0.49 -13.75
N ASN A 256 45.22 1.80 -13.93
CA ASN A 256 45.90 2.38 -15.09
C ASN A 256 47.40 2.08 -15.16
N SER A 257 47.98 1.44 -14.14
CA SER A 257 49.37 0.96 -14.18
C SER A 257 49.56 -0.33 -14.94
N ALA A 258 48.48 -1.05 -15.27
CA ALA A 258 48.54 -2.34 -15.93
C ALA A 258 48.31 -2.25 -17.44
N ARG A 259 48.94 -3.15 -18.18
CA ARG A 259 48.83 -3.23 -19.65
C ARG A 259 47.45 -3.74 -20.07
N TRP A 260 46.98 -3.22 -21.20
CA TRP A 260 45.68 -3.60 -21.79
C TRP A 260 45.60 -4.97 -22.41
N GLU A 261 46.69 -5.69 -22.47
CA GLU A 261 46.81 -6.94 -23.19
C GLU A 261 45.93 -8.07 -22.60
N HIS A 262 45.60 -7.96 -21.32
CA HIS A 262 44.85 -8.99 -20.58
C HIS A 262 43.66 -8.35 -19.82
N ILE A 263 42.64 -7.85 -20.55
CA ILE A 263 41.42 -7.30 -19.93
C ILE A 263 40.73 -8.35 -19.08
N GLU A 264 40.80 -9.60 -19.47
CA GLU A 264 40.23 -10.75 -18.78
C GLU A 264 40.65 -10.81 -17.31
N ASP A 265 41.88 -10.39 -16.99
CA ASP A 265 42.45 -10.39 -15.63
C ASP A 265 41.77 -9.34 -14.72
N PHE A 266 41.09 -8.35 -15.32
CA PHE A 266 40.38 -7.29 -14.63
C PHE A 266 38.90 -7.52 -14.50
N LEU A 267 38.38 -8.58 -15.11
CA LEU A 267 36.96 -8.95 -15.05
C LEU A 267 36.72 -9.95 -13.92
N GLN A 268 35.90 -9.57 -12.97
CA GLN A 268 35.49 -10.45 -11.91
C GLN A 268 33.98 -10.67 -11.99
N GLU A 269 33.58 -11.92 -12.25
CA GLU A 269 32.14 -12.24 -12.27
C GLU A 269 31.55 -12.11 -10.88
N THR A 270 30.53 -11.26 -10.76
CA THR A 270 29.91 -10.87 -9.48
C THR A 270 28.52 -11.44 -9.29
N ALA A 271 27.78 -11.69 -10.37
CA ALA A 271 26.44 -12.26 -10.29
C ALA A 271 26.09 -13.11 -11.52
N ARG A 272 25.29 -14.14 -11.29
CA ARG A 272 24.61 -14.96 -12.30
C ARG A 272 23.13 -14.99 -12.03
N TYR A 273 22.32 -14.84 -13.06
CA TYR A 273 20.88 -14.98 -13.01
C TYR A 273 20.48 -16.01 -14.05
N ALA A 274 19.82 -17.08 -13.63
CA ALA A 274 19.28 -18.09 -14.54
C ALA A 274 17.77 -17.92 -14.67
N ILE A 275 17.28 -17.91 -15.90
CA ILE A 275 15.85 -17.88 -16.21
C ILE A 275 15.53 -19.14 -17.01
N ARG A 276 14.69 -20.02 -16.44
CA ARG A 276 14.19 -21.22 -17.10
C ARG A 276 12.68 -21.22 -17.10
N GLY A 277 12.09 -21.00 -18.27
CA GLY A 277 10.65 -20.73 -18.38
C GLY A 277 10.25 -19.50 -17.55
N ASN A 278 9.36 -19.67 -16.59
CA ASN A 278 8.91 -18.61 -15.68
C ASN A 278 9.59 -18.62 -14.28
N LYS A 279 10.70 -19.37 -14.14
CA LYS A 279 11.46 -19.48 -12.90
C LYS A 279 12.78 -18.74 -13.04
N THR A 280 13.15 -18.00 -12.00
CA THR A 280 14.39 -17.25 -11.95
C THR A 280 15.19 -17.63 -10.72
N ALA A 281 16.50 -17.80 -10.90
CA ALA A 281 17.44 -18.04 -9.83
C ALA A 281 18.59 -17.03 -9.90
N LYS A 282 19.16 -16.66 -8.76
CA LYS A 282 20.27 -15.71 -8.69
C LYS A 282 21.36 -16.18 -7.73
N TRP A 283 22.60 -16.09 -8.18
CA TRP A 283 23.80 -16.27 -7.36
C TRP A 283 24.61 -14.98 -7.42
N GLN A 284 25.18 -14.58 -6.31
CA GLN A 284 26.00 -13.38 -6.20
C GLN A 284 27.21 -13.65 -5.31
N LYS A 285 28.35 -13.11 -5.67
CA LYS A 285 29.50 -12.98 -4.79
C LYS A 285 29.35 -11.68 -3.99
N GLN A 286 29.44 -11.78 -2.68
CA GLN A 286 29.49 -10.58 -1.83
C GLN A 286 30.93 -10.11 -1.77
N GLY A 287 31.16 -8.82 -1.91
CA GLY A 287 32.43 -8.22 -1.59
C GLY A 287 32.62 -8.16 -0.08
N LYS A 288 33.80 -8.48 0.44
CA LYS A 288 34.14 -8.13 1.80
C LYS A 288 34.10 -6.61 1.91
N GLU A 289 33.22 -6.06 2.73
CA GLU A 289 33.11 -4.64 2.98
C GLU A 289 34.44 -4.12 3.57
N SER A 290 35.28 -3.56 2.72
CA SER A 290 36.30 -2.64 3.17
C SER A 290 35.74 -1.23 3.02
N TYR A 291 35.45 -0.58 4.14
CA TYR A 291 34.95 0.79 4.22
C TYR A 291 35.93 1.84 3.63
N TYR A 292 37.09 1.42 3.18
CA TYR A 292 38.11 2.24 2.55
C TYR A 292 38.51 1.68 1.18
N MET A 293 37.71 2.01 0.17
CA MET A 293 38.03 1.76 -1.25
C MET A 293 39.28 2.47 -1.77
N ARG A 294 40.26 2.76 -0.95
CA ARG A 294 41.40 3.59 -1.39
C ARG A 294 42.64 2.81 -1.83
N THR A 295 42.85 1.58 -1.45
CA THR A 295 44.13 0.91 -1.69
C THR A 295 44.09 -0.61 -1.79
N GLY A 296 42.97 -1.29 -1.93
CA GLY A 296 42.96 -2.75 -1.83
C GLY A 296 42.40 -3.47 -3.06
N ARG A 297 42.95 -4.65 -3.34
CA ARG A 297 42.29 -5.64 -4.19
C ARG A 297 40.90 -5.91 -3.59
N TYR A 298 39.85 -5.81 -4.42
CA TYR A 298 38.50 -6.15 -4.02
C TYR A 298 38.42 -7.68 -3.96
N GLU A 299 38.44 -8.25 -2.78
CA GLU A 299 38.24 -9.68 -2.60
C GLU A 299 36.74 -9.96 -2.60
N LEU A 300 36.29 -10.83 -3.50
CA LEU A 300 34.95 -11.35 -3.53
C LEU A 300 34.91 -12.65 -2.71
N ASP A 301 33.88 -12.77 -1.90
CA ASP A 301 33.57 -14.02 -1.19
C ASP A 301 33.11 -15.13 -2.15
N GLU A 302 32.86 -16.31 -1.60
CA GLU A 302 32.28 -17.43 -2.34
C GLU A 302 30.88 -17.08 -2.88
N TRP A 303 30.45 -17.82 -3.88
CA TRP A 303 29.13 -17.68 -4.45
C TRP A 303 28.04 -17.96 -3.40
N THR A 304 27.19 -16.98 -3.15
CA THR A 304 26.05 -17.09 -2.27
C THR A 304 24.77 -16.89 -3.05
N ARG A 305 23.71 -17.56 -2.60
CA ARG A 305 22.40 -17.43 -3.18
C ARG A 305 21.72 -16.15 -2.70
N TRP A 306 21.13 -15.40 -3.63
CA TRP A 306 20.46 -14.13 -3.35
C TRP A 306 18.98 -14.18 -3.71
N GLN A 307 18.14 -13.35 -3.04
CA GLN A 307 16.69 -13.38 -3.18
C GLN A 307 16.11 -12.25 -4.07
N ASP A 308 16.91 -11.29 -4.50
CA ASP A 308 16.46 -10.18 -5.32
C ASP A 308 16.91 -10.32 -6.77
N ASN A 309 15.94 -10.26 -7.69
CA ASN A 309 16.17 -10.43 -9.13
C ASN A 309 16.47 -9.10 -9.85
N ARG A 310 16.80 -8.04 -9.11
CA ARG A 310 17.22 -6.78 -9.72
C ARG A 310 18.71 -6.78 -10.00
N ILE A 311 19.09 -6.27 -11.16
CA ILE A 311 20.46 -5.87 -11.42
C ILE A 311 20.73 -4.64 -10.56
N TYR A 312 21.72 -4.70 -9.68
CA TYR A 312 21.96 -3.66 -8.65
C TYR A 312 22.31 -2.29 -9.22
N ASP A 313 22.02 -1.23 -8.45
CA ASP A 313 22.28 0.18 -8.78
C ASP A 313 23.73 0.47 -9.10
N GLY A 314 23.95 1.07 -10.28
CA GLY A 314 25.22 1.52 -10.82
C GLY A 314 25.08 1.81 -12.30
N SER A 315 26.07 2.43 -12.90
CA SER A 315 26.21 2.45 -14.36
C SER A 315 26.50 1.04 -14.84
N TYR A 316 25.68 0.54 -15.77
CA TYR A 316 25.86 -0.77 -16.36
C TYR A 316 26.06 -0.61 -17.86
N PHE A 317 27.07 -1.33 -18.36
CA PHE A 317 27.18 -1.59 -19.79
C PHE A 317 26.54 -2.94 -20.10
N PHE A 318 25.62 -2.96 -21.01
CA PHE A 318 24.99 -4.19 -21.45
C PHE A 318 25.63 -4.61 -22.75
N TYR A 319 26.26 -5.79 -22.75
CA TYR A 319 26.85 -6.32 -23.96
C TYR A 319 25.75 -6.78 -24.93
N PRO A 320 25.62 -6.20 -26.12
CA PRO A 320 24.53 -6.52 -27.04
C PRO A 320 24.72 -7.83 -27.80
N GLY A 321 25.96 -8.35 -27.87
CA GLY A 321 26.24 -9.56 -28.66
C GLY A 321 25.62 -10.81 -28.02
N GLY A 322 25.06 -11.67 -28.89
CA GLY A 322 24.54 -12.98 -28.49
C GLY A 322 23.17 -13.00 -27.85
N ILE A 323 22.46 -11.85 -27.74
CA ILE A 323 21.12 -11.79 -27.11
C ILE A 323 20.11 -12.64 -27.88
N GLU A 324 20.00 -12.46 -29.18
CA GLU A 324 19.08 -13.23 -30.02
C GLU A 324 19.37 -14.73 -29.96
N GLU A 325 20.66 -15.11 -30.07
CA GLU A 325 21.08 -16.49 -29.95
C GLU A 325 20.75 -17.08 -28.56
N ALA A 326 20.98 -16.32 -27.52
CA ALA A 326 20.69 -16.75 -26.14
C ALA A 326 19.21 -17.01 -25.92
N LEU A 327 18.33 -16.24 -26.53
CA LEU A 327 16.88 -16.39 -26.41
C LEU A 327 16.28 -17.44 -27.35
N SER A 328 16.92 -17.70 -28.51
CA SER A 328 16.44 -18.62 -29.53
C SER A 328 16.18 -20.03 -28.96
N GLY A 329 15.04 -20.63 -29.28
CA GLY A 329 14.64 -21.97 -28.80
C GLY A 329 14.22 -22.03 -27.32
N THR A 330 14.25 -20.91 -26.60
CA THR A 330 13.78 -20.83 -25.21
C THR A 330 12.33 -20.32 -25.11
N ALA A 331 11.77 -20.35 -23.93
CA ALA A 331 10.45 -19.74 -23.67
C ALA A 331 10.41 -18.22 -23.92
N MET A 332 11.57 -17.58 -24.04
CA MET A 332 11.74 -16.14 -24.27
C MET A 332 12.14 -15.79 -25.72
N GLN A 333 12.15 -16.74 -26.64
CA GLN A 333 12.68 -16.56 -28.01
C GLN A 333 12.05 -15.41 -28.80
N TYR A 334 10.82 -14.97 -28.44
CA TYR A 334 10.14 -13.86 -29.08
C TYR A 334 10.18 -12.57 -28.26
N ALA A 335 10.92 -12.54 -27.16
CA ALA A 335 11.10 -11.34 -26.36
C ALA A 335 12.03 -10.35 -27.08
N ASP A 336 11.57 -9.14 -27.26
CA ASP A 336 12.38 -8.03 -27.77
C ASP A 336 13.20 -7.42 -26.62
N LEU A 337 14.22 -8.18 -26.17
CA LEU A 337 15.06 -7.72 -25.06
C LEU A 337 15.92 -6.52 -25.47
N GLU A 338 16.41 -6.48 -26.69
CA GLU A 338 17.22 -5.36 -27.18
C GLU A 338 16.41 -4.06 -27.16
N GLY A 339 15.21 -4.06 -27.74
CA GLY A 339 14.32 -2.90 -27.68
C GLY A 339 13.94 -2.49 -26.25
N TYR A 340 13.80 -3.45 -25.33
CA TYR A 340 13.55 -3.15 -23.91
C TYR A 340 14.75 -2.47 -23.25
N LEU A 341 15.98 -2.89 -23.59
CA LEU A 341 17.20 -2.30 -23.07
C LEU A 341 17.44 -0.89 -23.65
N GLU A 342 17.18 -0.68 -24.93
CA GLU A 342 17.28 0.63 -25.58
C GLU A 342 16.36 1.68 -24.93
N GLU A 343 15.21 1.29 -24.41
CA GLU A 343 14.31 2.16 -23.65
C GLU A 343 14.74 2.36 -22.18
N GLY A 344 15.94 1.94 -21.80
CA GLY A 344 16.48 2.11 -20.45
C GLY A 344 16.03 1.03 -19.46
N GLY A 345 15.56 -0.11 -19.94
CA GLY A 345 15.04 -1.22 -19.16
C GLY A 345 16.07 -2.05 -18.37
N TYR A 346 17.33 -1.61 -18.31
CA TYR A 346 18.48 -2.39 -17.79
C TYR A 346 18.21 -3.04 -16.42
N ARG A 347 17.69 -2.28 -15.46
CA ARG A 347 17.47 -2.76 -14.09
C ARG A 347 16.46 -3.90 -13.99
N ASN A 348 15.52 -3.97 -14.92
CA ASN A 348 14.38 -4.87 -14.88
C ASN A 348 14.39 -5.87 -16.05
N ALA A 349 15.49 -5.99 -16.79
CA ALA A 349 15.62 -6.88 -17.93
C ALA A 349 15.26 -8.35 -17.59
N ILE A 350 15.66 -8.80 -16.41
CA ILE A 350 15.35 -10.16 -15.91
C ILE A 350 13.85 -10.31 -15.67
N TYR A 351 13.20 -9.32 -15.04
CA TYR A 351 11.74 -9.33 -14.84
C TYR A 351 10.97 -9.25 -16.16
N PHE A 352 11.50 -8.53 -17.15
CA PHE A 352 10.90 -8.48 -18.48
C PHE A 352 10.83 -9.88 -19.10
N LEU A 353 11.94 -10.62 -19.12
CA LEU A 353 11.97 -11.99 -19.64
C LEU A 353 11.12 -12.96 -18.80
N GLU A 354 11.19 -12.87 -17.48
CA GLU A 354 10.38 -13.69 -16.58
C GLU A 354 8.88 -13.49 -16.83
N TYR A 355 8.44 -12.24 -16.98
CA TYR A 355 7.05 -11.92 -17.25
C TYR A 355 6.65 -12.26 -18.67
N HIS A 356 7.55 -12.11 -19.65
CA HIS A 356 7.33 -12.53 -21.03
C HIS A 356 7.05 -14.04 -21.09
N ALA A 357 7.91 -14.86 -20.45
CA ALA A 357 7.72 -16.31 -20.39
C ALA A 357 6.45 -16.74 -19.64
N LYS A 358 6.03 -15.96 -18.64
CA LYS A 358 4.88 -16.28 -17.79
C LYS A 358 3.55 -15.80 -18.37
N TYR A 359 3.54 -14.68 -19.06
CA TYR A 359 2.33 -13.98 -19.51
C TYR A 359 2.39 -13.70 -21.01
N PRO A 360 1.76 -14.54 -21.84
CA PRO A 360 1.82 -14.39 -23.31
C PRO A 360 1.35 -13.02 -23.83
N VAL A 361 0.50 -12.32 -23.04
CA VAL A 361 0.03 -10.96 -23.38
C VAL A 361 1.14 -9.92 -23.37
N ILE A 362 2.25 -10.16 -22.66
CA ILE A 362 3.41 -9.23 -22.61
C ILE A 362 4.03 -9.07 -24.00
N GLU A 363 4.27 -10.19 -24.70
CA GLU A 363 4.80 -10.17 -26.05
C GLU A 363 3.93 -9.31 -26.97
N PHE A 364 2.61 -9.56 -26.94
CA PHE A 364 1.68 -8.80 -27.75
C PHE A 364 1.72 -7.30 -27.43
N LEU A 365 1.59 -6.95 -26.15
CA LEU A 365 1.57 -5.56 -25.72
C LEU A 365 2.87 -4.83 -26.09
N TRP A 366 4.01 -5.50 -25.96
CA TRP A 366 5.30 -4.93 -26.30
C TRP A 366 5.43 -4.67 -27.81
N LYS A 367 5.20 -5.71 -28.62
CA LYS A 367 5.31 -5.65 -30.09
C LYS A 367 4.28 -4.72 -30.76
N THR A 368 3.14 -4.52 -30.12
CA THR A 368 2.09 -3.61 -30.65
C THR A 368 2.18 -2.19 -30.08
N GLY A 369 3.25 -1.86 -29.34
CA GLY A 369 3.53 -0.50 -28.88
C GLY A 369 2.93 -0.11 -27.53
N TYR A 370 2.19 -0.99 -26.84
CA TYR A 370 1.66 -0.72 -25.50
C TYR A 370 2.74 -0.84 -24.40
N ARG A 371 3.93 -0.29 -24.69
CA ARG A 371 5.14 -0.47 -23.88
C ARG A 371 5.00 0.07 -22.47
N ASN A 372 4.32 1.20 -22.29
CA ASN A 372 4.06 1.78 -20.96
C ASN A 372 3.26 0.85 -20.05
N ILE A 373 2.33 0.05 -20.59
CA ILE A 373 1.58 -0.96 -19.81
C ILE A 373 2.54 -2.02 -19.30
N VAL A 374 3.47 -2.48 -20.15
CA VAL A 374 4.48 -3.48 -19.80
C VAL A 374 5.42 -2.93 -18.73
N HIS A 375 5.96 -1.72 -18.94
CA HIS A 375 6.80 -1.04 -17.95
C HIS A 375 6.09 -0.88 -16.60
N ASN A 376 4.85 -0.39 -16.56
CA ASN A 376 4.10 -0.27 -15.31
C ASN A 376 3.94 -1.62 -14.59
N ARG A 377 3.77 -2.71 -15.35
CA ARG A 377 3.68 -4.07 -14.78
C ARG A 377 4.99 -4.51 -14.16
N ILE A 378 6.11 -4.28 -14.85
CA ILE A 378 7.45 -4.73 -14.47
C ILE A 378 7.99 -3.90 -13.29
N PHE A 379 7.92 -2.58 -13.36
CA PHE A 379 8.41 -1.68 -12.29
C PHE A 379 7.64 -1.83 -10.98
N GLY A 380 6.46 -2.45 -11.01
CA GLY A 380 5.68 -2.72 -9.81
C GLY A 380 5.20 -1.49 -9.06
N MET A 381 5.34 -0.30 -9.66
CA MET A 381 4.95 0.99 -9.10
C MET A 381 3.44 1.07 -8.89
N ASP A 382 2.69 0.29 -9.64
CA ASP A 382 1.22 0.35 -9.67
C ASP A 382 0.59 -0.92 -9.11
N ARG A 383 0.82 -1.17 -7.81
CA ARG A 383 0.29 -2.36 -7.12
C ARG A 383 -1.23 -2.44 -7.17
N GLU A 384 -1.91 -1.30 -7.16
CA GLU A 384 -3.37 -1.21 -7.15
C GLU A 384 -3.99 -1.57 -8.51
N ASN A 385 -3.28 -1.33 -9.60
CA ASN A 385 -3.76 -1.52 -10.96
C ASN A 385 -3.34 -2.88 -11.58
N ARG A 386 -2.60 -3.72 -10.85
CA ARG A 386 -2.15 -5.04 -11.35
C ARG A 386 -3.27 -5.94 -11.87
N ASN A 387 -4.48 -5.80 -11.34
CA ASN A 387 -5.65 -6.58 -11.72
C ASN A 387 -6.47 -5.92 -12.86
N ALA A 388 -5.98 -4.83 -13.44
CA ALA A 388 -6.63 -4.18 -14.57
C ALA A 388 -6.64 -5.10 -15.81
N ILE A 389 -5.59 -5.91 -15.98
CA ILE A 389 -5.44 -6.90 -17.05
C ILE A 389 -5.44 -8.31 -16.43
N LEU A 390 -6.07 -9.26 -17.11
CA LEU A 390 -6.06 -10.69 -16.77
C LEU A 390 -4.84 -11.34 -17.41
N TRP A 391 -3.66 -11.13 -16.85
CA TRP A 391 -2.34 -11.47 -17.39
C TRP A 391 -2.18 -12.96 -17.77
N GLU A 392 -2.86 -13.86 -17.05
CA GLU A 392 -2.73 -15.31 -17.21
C GLU A 392 -3.55 -15.87 -18.39
N ARG A 393 -4.29 -15.00 -19.10
CA ARG A 393 -5.09 -15.43 -20.25
C ARG A 393 -4.21 -15.55 -21.50
N LYS A 394 -4.47 -16.62 -22.30
CA LYS A 394 -3.71 -16.89 -23.51
C LYS A 394 -4.17 -16.06 -24.71
N LYS A 395 -5.44 -15.68 -24.77
CA LYS A 395 -6.02 -14.92 -25.89
C LYS A 395 -6.14 -13.45 -25.48
N LEU A 396 -5.64 -12.57 -26.30
CA LEU A 396 -5.64 -11.11 -26.03
C LEU A 396 -7.03 -10.58 -25.67
N LYS A 397 -8.07 -10.99 -26.39
CA LYS A 397 -9.45 -10.56 -26.13
C LYS A 397 -9.97 -10.96 -24.73
N GLU A 398 -9.35 -11.95 -24.10
CA GLU A 398 -9.72 -12.42 -22.78
C GLU A 398 -8.91 -11.71 -21.68
N CYS A 399 -7.86 -11.00 -22.05
CA CYS A 399 -7.00 -10.27 -21.11
C CYS A 399 -7.64 -8.97 -20.61
N PHE A 400 -8.49 -8.35 -21.43
CA PHE A 400 -9.18 -7.11 -21.11
C PHE A 400 -10.64 -7.36 -20.74
N LYS A 401 -11.17 -6.55 -19.84
CA LYS A 401 -12.58 -6.61 -19.39
C LYS A 401 -13.50 -5.72 -20.24
N PHE A 402 -12.99 -5.25 -21.38
CA PHE A 402 -13.68 -4.44 -22.38
C PHE A 402 -13.32 -4.92 -23.78
N PRO A 403 -14.09 -4.58 -24.83
CA PRO A 403 -13.78 -4.95 -26.21
C PRO A 403 -12.48 -4.30 -26.70
N LEU A 404 -11.70 -5.06 -27.51
CA LEU A 404 -10.39 -4.59 -28.00
C LEU A 404 -10.48 -3.32 -28.88
N ARG A 405 -11.67 -2.99 -29.43
CA ARG A 405 -11.86 -1.72 -30.14
C ARG A 405 -11.52 -0.49 -29.29
N ILE A 406 -11.69 -0.60 -27.97
CA ILE A 406 -11.39 0.49 -27.04
C ILE A 406 -9.89 0.79 -26.98
N LEU A 407 -9.02 -0.21 -27.14
CA LEU A 407 -7.57 0.01 -27.22
C LEU A 407 -7.18 0.91 -28.39
N LYS A 408 -7.97 0.93 -29.48
CA LYS A 408 -7.72 1.76 -30.65
C LYS A 408 -8.14 3.23 -30.48
N LEU A 409 -8.71 3.58 -29.33
CA LEU A 409 -9.18 4.96 -29.06
C LEU A 409 -8.06 5.93 -28.71
N MET A 410 -6.89 5.43 -28.32
CA MET A 410 -5.69 6.22 -28.06
C MET A 410 -4.48 5.54 -28.74
N PRO A 411 -3.40 6.30 -29.02
CA PRO A 411 -2.14 5.73 -29.48
C PRO A 411 -1.60 4.71 -28.46
N PRO A 412 -1.04 3.57 -28.91
CA PRO A 412 -0.56 2.52 -28.01
C PRO A 412 0.43 3.01 -26.95
N GLU A 413 1.33 3.91 -27.31
CA GLU A 413 2.36 4.50 -26.45
C GLU A 413 1.81 5.40 -25.34
N GLU A 414 0.58 5.88 -25.46
CA GLU A 414 -0.05 6.70 -24.44
C GLU A 414 -0.73 5.86 -23.33
N TRP A 415 -1.04 4.59 -23.60
CA TRP A 415 -1.74 3.72 -22.65
C TRP A 415 -0.89 3.36 -21.45
N LYS A 416 -1.49 3.51 -20.25
CA LYS A 416 -0.95 3.05 -18.96
C LYS A 416 -1.92 2.08 -18.29
N LEU A 417 -1.48 1.34 -17.27
CA LEU A 417 -2.36 0.45 -16.51
C LEU A 417 -3.54 1.18 -15.86
N ASP A 418 -3.35 2.44 -15.50
CA ASP A 418 -4.41 3.28 -14.95
C ASP A 418 -5.51 3.58 -15.98
N ASP A 419 -5.15 3.76 -17.24
CA ASP A 419 -6.11 3.94 -18.33
C ASP A 419 -6.91 2.65 -18.60
N VAL A 420 -6.24 1.49 -18.51
CA VAL A 420 -6.92 0.19 -18.60
C VAL A 420 -7.92 0.00 -17.44
N LYS A 421 -7.54 0.39 -16.23
CA LYS A 421 -8.45 0.36 -15.06
C LYS A 421 -9.66 1.27 -15.26
N ARG A 422 -9.43 2.47 -15.79
CA ARG A 422 -10.48 3.46 -16.10
C ARG A 422 -11.42 2.93 -17.19
N ALA A 423 -10.89 2.36 -18.27
CA ALA A 423 -11.68 1.73 -19.31
C ALA A 423 -12.51 0.55 -18.80
N ASN A 424 -11.93 -0.32 -17.97
CA ASN A 424 -12.65 -1.42 -17.31
C ASN A 424 -13.83 -0.91 -16.47
N TYR A 425 -13.59 0.16 -15.70
CA TYR A 425 -14.61 0.74 -14.82
C TYR A 425 -15.76 1.35 -15.63
N LEU A 426 -15.46 2.12 -16.65
CA LEU A 426 -16.46 2.72 -17.55
C LEU A 426 -17.25 1.65 -18.30
N TRP A 427 -16.57 0.65 -18.83
CA TRP A 427 -17.22 -0.44 -19.55
C TRP A 427 -18.14 -1.24 -18.64
N LYS A 428 -17.74 -1.50 -17.40
CA LYS A 428 -18.57 -2.19 -16.40
C LYS A 428 -19.87 -1.43 -16.10
N ASN A 429 -19.83 -0.10 -16.05
CA ASN A 429 -20.98 0.73 -15.63
C ASN A 429 -21.90 1.12 -16.81
N TYR A 430 -21.34 1.30 -17.99
CA TYR A 430 -22.11 1.74 -19.17
C TYR A 430 -22.30 0.66 -20.24
N GLY A 431 -21.34 -0.28 -20.38
CA GLY A 431 -21.37 -1.29 -21.44
C GLY A 431 -21.44 -0.66 -22.84
N GLU A 432 -22.31 -1.15 -23.69
CA GLU A 432 -22.51 -0.63 -25.05
C GLU A 432 -23.18 0.77 -25.09
N ARG A 433 -23.64 1.28 -23.95
CA ARG A 433 -24.24 2.64 -23.89
C ARG A 433 -23.19 3.74 -23.95
N ILE A 434 -21.93 3.45 -23.66
CA ILE A 434 -20.86 4.44 -23.80
C ILE A 434 -20.39 4.47 -25.26
N THR A 435 -20.39 5.65 -25.83
CA THR A 435 -19.85 5.87 -27.17
C THR A 435 -18.33 5.90 -27.18
N ASP A 436 -17.72 5.57 -28.33
CA ASP A 436 -16.26 5.63 -28.49
C ASP A 436 -15.72 7.06 -28.24
N ALA A 437 -16.50 8.08 -28.60
CA ALA A 437 -16.15 9.49 -28.33
C ALA A 437 -16.13 9.81 -26.84
N GLU A 438 -17.12 9.33 -26.08
CA GLU A 438 -17.19 9.51 -24.62
C GLU A 438 -16.09 8.73 -23.90
N MET A 439 -15.82 7.49 -24.33
CA MET A 439 -14.73 6.68 -23.80
C MET A 439 -13.39 7.37 -24.03
N ARG A 440 -13.14 7.85 -25.26
CA ARG A 440 -11.91 8.60 -25.58
C ARG A 440 -11.76 9.85 -24.73
N MET A 441 -12.83 10.63 -24.59
CA MET A 441 -12.82 11.84 -23.75
C MET A 441 -12.47 11.50 -22.30
N ALA A 442 -13.04 10.44 -21.75
CA ALA A 442 -12.79 10.01 -20.37
C ALA A 442 -11.34 9.52 -20.17
N LEU A 443 -10.78 8.81 -21.15
CA LEU A 443 -9.39 8.35 -21.11
C LEU A 443 -8.42 9.54 -21.21
N GLN A 444 -8.62 10.45 -22.16
CA GLN A 444 -7.78 11.62 -22.38
C GLN A 444 -7.83 12.63 -21.23
N SER A 445 -8.97 12.76 -20.57
CA SER A 445 -9.12 13.68 -19.42
C SER A 445 -8.26 13.28 -18.23
N ARG A 446 -7.82 12.01 -18.15
CA ARG A 446 -7.10 11.40 -17.00
C ARG A 446 -7.81 11.60 -15.66
N THR A 447 -9.10 11.87 -15.72
CA THR A 447 -9.95 12.15 -14.56
C THR A 447 -10.20 10.88 -13.75
N ASP A 448 -10.30 11.01 -12.43
CA ASP A 448 -10.78 9.92 -11.55
C ASP A 448 -12.28 9.70 -11.75
N VAL A 449 -12.63 8.88 -12.75
CA VAL A 449 -14.01 8.55 -13.09
C VAL A 449 -14.73 7.77 -11.97
N GLN A 450 -13.99 7.14 -11.06
CA GLN A 450 -14.62 6.41 -9.93
C GLN A 450 -15.29 7.38 -8.97
N SER A 451 -14.73 8.56 -8.81
CA SER A 451 -15.32 9.63 -7.99
C SER A 451 -16.58 10.25 -8.59
N LEU A 452 -16.91 9.92 -9.85
CA LEU A 452 -18.11 10.41 -10.55
C LEU A 452 -19.29 9.43 -10.50
N THR A 453 -19.17 8.34 -9.74
CA THR A 453 -20.17 7.24 -9.67
C THR A 453 -21.58 7.75 -9.34
N GLY A 454 -21.71 8.73 -8.46
CA GLY A 454 -23.01 9.31 -8.06
C GLY A 454 -23.80 9.95 -9.21
N ALA A 455 -23.11 10.47 -10.24
CA ALA A 455 -23.75 11.08 -11.41
C ALA A 455 -24.04 10.09 -12.56
N MET A 456 -23.31 8.96 -12.60
CA MET A 456 -23.36 8.02 -13.72
C MET A 456 -24.73 7.36 -13.98
N PRO A 457 -25.59 7.11 -12.98
CA PRO A 457 -26.94 6.59 -13.21
C PRO A 457 -27.85 7.59 -13.96
N TYR A 458 -27.57 8.88 -13.83
CA TYR A 458 -28.44 9.98 -14.29
C TYR A 458 -27.96 10.64 -15.57
N ALA A 459 -26.68 10.47 -15.96
CA ALA A 459 -26.12 11.08 -17.16
C ALA A 459 -24.99 10.27 -17.79
N GLY A 460 -24.82 10.43 -19.12
CA GLY A 460 -23.65 9.88 -19.83
C GLY A 460 -22.37 10.58 -19.40
N ILE A 461 -21.25 9.83 -19.40
CA ILE A 461 -19.95 10.31 -18.91
C ILE A 461 -19.47 11.56 -19.65
N GLY A 462 -19.75 11.67 -20.95
CA GLY A 462 -19.38 12.85 -21.73
C GLY A 462 -20.00 14.14 -21.23
N LYS A 463 -21.28 14.09 -20.78
CA LYS A 463 -21.94 15.26 -20.18
C LYS A 463 -21.34 15.63 -18.83
N ILE A 464 -21.04 14.62 -18.01
CA ILE A 464 -20.43 14.81 -16.69
C ILE A 464 -19.05 15.45 -16.85
N LEU A 465 -18.20 14.94 -17.73
CA LEU A 465 -16.86 15.49 -17.96
C LEU A 465 -16.88 16.92 -18.51
N LYS A 466 -17.78 17.22 -19.46
CA LYS A 466 -17.97 18.60 -19.97
C LYS A 466 -18.42 19.56 -18.85
N TYR A 467 -19.28 19.08 -17.95
CA TYR A 467 -19.68 19.87 -16.80
C TYR A 467 -18.50 20.15 -15.86
N ILE A 468 -17.71 19.13 -15.51
CA ILE A 468 -16.53 19.29 -14.66
C ILE A 468 -15.52 20.26 -15.29
N GLN A 469 -15.26 20.11 -16.60
CA GLN A 469 -14.40 21.04 -17.32
C GLN A 469 -14.89 22.48 -17.23
N LYS A 470 -16.18 22.73 -17.52
CA LYS A 470 -16.80 24.05 -17.43
C LYS A 470 -16.70 24.67 -16.03
N GLN A 471 -16.94 23.87 -14.97
CA GLN A 471 -16.80 24.34 -13.59
C GLN A 471 -15.33 24.64 -13.22
N THR A 472 -14.40 23.88 -13.79
CA THR A 472 -12.95 24.11 -13.59
C THR A 472 -12.50 25.42 -14.24
N GLU A 473 -12.95 25.69 -15.49
CA GLU A 473 -12.65 26.92 -16.21
C GLU A 473 -13.24 28.14 -15.49
N LYS A 474 -14.53 28.09 -15.12
CA LYS A 474 -15.18 29.14 -14.35
C LYS A 474 -14.42 29.51 -13.08
N ARG A 475 -13.91 28.51 -12.34
CA ARG A 475 -13.17 28.73 -11.10
C ARG A 475 -11.80 29.38 -11.35
N LYS A 476 -11.13 29.04 -12.44
CA LYS A 476 -9.87 29.68 -12.82
C LYS A 476 -10.05 31.16 -13.14
N GLU A 477 -11.16 31.52 -13.80
CA GLU A 477 -11.49 32.90 -14.14
C GLU A 477 -11.81 33.74 -12.89
N GLU A 478 -12.57 33.18 -11.91
CA GLU A 478 -13.02 33.91 -10.72
C GLU A 478 -11.89 34.23 -9.72
N LYS A 479 -10.85 33.41 -9.62
CA LYS A 479 -9.84 33.51 -8.53
C LYS A 479 -8.39 33.72 -8.98
N GLY A 480 -8.13 33.92 -10.29
CA GLY A 480 -6.75 34.03 -10.77
C GLY A 480 -5.95 32.75 -10.65
N HIS A 481 -4.69 32.73 -11.05
CA HIS A 481 -3.82 31.56 -11.27
C HIS A 481 -3.52 30.64 -10.06
N THR A 482 -4.32 30.55 -9.07
CA THR A 482 -4.13 29.61 -7.95
C THR A 482 -4.85 28.30 -8.19
N THR A 483 -4.08 27.26 -8.34
CA THR A 483 -4.23 25.80 -8.09
C THR A 483 -5.63 25.19 -7.97
N TYR A 484 -6.58 25.52 -8.82
CA TYR A 484 -7.80 24.71 -8.90
C TYR A 484 -7.61 23.61 -9.95
N THR A 485 -7.42 22.40 -9.45
CA THR A 485 -7.28 21.22 -10.29
C THR A 485 -8.65 20.60 -10.57
N PRO A 486 -8.85 19.91 -11.70
CA PRO A 486 -10.08 19.15 -11.95
C PRO A 486 -10.46 18.22 -10.80
N GLU A 487 -9.49 17.67 -10.08
CA GLU A 487 -9.69 16.80 -8.92
C GLU A 487 -10.41 17.50 -7.77
N GLY A 488 -10.13 18.77 -7.54
CA GLY A 488 -10.82 19.59 -6.53
C GLY A 488 -12.31 19.78 -6.87
N ILE A 489 -12.61 20.05 -8.14
CA ILE A 489 -13.99 20.16 -8.64
C ILE A 489 -14.72 18.82 -8.57
N ILE A 490 -14.07 17.73 -8.94
CA ILE A 490 -14.65 16.38 -8.86
C ILE A 490 -15.01 16.03 -7.42
N ARG A 491 -14.13 16.34 -6.47
CA ARG A 491 -14.39 16.12 -5.05
C ARG A 491 -15.60 16.91 -4.56
N ALA A 492 -15.65 18.20 -4.87
CA ALA A 492 -16.78 19.05 -4.53
C ALA A 492 -18.09 18.55 -5.16
N TYR A 493 -18.03 18.09 -6.42
CA TYR A 493 -19.20 17.55 -7.11
C TYR A 493 -19.69 16.24 -6.51
N ARG A 494 -18.78 15.34 -6.18
CA ARG A 494 -19.10 14.09 -5.47
C ARG A 494 -19.76 14.35 -4.13
N ASP A 495 -19.21 15.29 -3.35
CA ASP A 495 -19.72 15.63 -2.03
C ASP A 495 -21.10 16.30 -2.14
N TYR A 496 -21.28 17.20 -3.10
CA TYR A 496 -22.57 17.81 -3.44
C TYR A 496 -23.65 16.76 -3.80
N LEU A 497 -23.33 15.79 -4.70
CA LEU A 497 -24.30 14.75 -5.07
C LEU A 497 -24.70 13.89 -3.88
N ARG A 498 -23.75 13.53 -3.01
CA ARG A 498 -24.03 12.78 -1.78
C ARG A 498 -24.93 13.55 -0.84
N GLU A 499 -24.75 14.86 -0.73
CA GLU A 499 -25.61 15.74 0.06
C GLU A 499 -27.00 15.84 -0.55
N CYS A 500 -27.12 15.95 -1.87
CA CYS A 500 -28.39 15.91 -2.58
C CYS A 500 -29.16 14.61 -2.32
N GLU A 501 -28.47 13.44 -2.38
CA GLU A 501 -29.08 12.15 -2.03
C GLU A 501 -29.57 12.12 -0.57
N GLN A 502 -28.77 12.64 0.37
CA GLN A 502 -29.12 12.72 1.79
C GLN A 502 -30.34 13.62 2.03
N LEU A 503 -30.46 14.69 1.24
CA LEU A 503 -31.60 15.64 1.30
C LEU A 503 -32.80 15.19 0.44
N HIS A 504 -32.70 13.98 -0.18
CA HIS A 504 -33.75 13.43 -1.05
C HIS A 504 -34.07 14.29 -2.27
N PHE A 505 -33.10 15.02 -2.81
CA PHE A 505 -33.27 15.78 -4.05
C PHE A 505 -33.34 14.83 -5.25
N ASP A 506 -34.20 15.22 -6.24
CA ASP A 506 -34.34 14.44 -7.47
C ASP A 506 -33.14 14.67 -8.41
N LEU A 507 -32.22 13.73 -8.48
CA LEU A 507 -31.06 13.79 -9.36
C LEU A 507 -31.39 13.55 -10.85
N HIS A 508 -32.65 13.21 -11.21
CA HIS A 508 -33.10 13.24 -12.60
C HIS A 508 -33.34 14.66 -13.10
N ASP A 509 -33.53 15.64 -12.20
CA ASP A 509 -33.55 17.03 -12.55
C ASP A 509 -32.16 17.53 -12.95
N LYS A 510 -32.06 18.04 -14.18
CA LYS A 510 -30.81 18.55 -14.75
C LYS A 510 -30.27 19.77 -14.01
N GLU A 511 -31.11 20.61 -13.41
CA GLU A 511 -30.66 21.78 -12.66
C GLU A 511 -30.05 21.40 -11.32
N ILE A 512 -30.52 20.30 -10.73
CA ILE A 512 -29.96 19.72 -9.52
C ILE A 512 -28.69 18.92 -9.88
N LEU A 513 -28.74 18.08 -10.90
CA LEU A 513 -27.58 17.25 -11.30
C LEU A 513 -26.41 18.12 -11.78
N PHE A 514 -26.67 19.20 -12.53
CA PHE A 514 -25.66 20.07 -13.12
C PHE A 514 -25.90 21.55 -12.75
N PRO A 515 -25.75 21.94 -11.49
CA PRO A 515 -26.00 23.32 -11.07
C PRO A 515 -25.05 24.29 -11.81
N LYS A 516 -25.58 25.48 -12.17
CA LYS A 516 -24.81 26.52 -12.87
C LYS A 516 -23.56 26.96 -12.10
N ASP A 517 -23.63 26.92 -10.78
CA ASP A 517 -22.53 27.19 -9.87
C ASP A 517 -22.46 26.10 -8.82
N LEU A 518 -21.51 25.18 -9.03
CA LEU A 518 -21.30 24.04 -8.14
C LEU A 518 -20.91 24.47 -6.73
N THR A 519 -20.10 25.52 -6.61
CA THR A 519 -19.62 25.96 -5.29
C THR A 519 -20.75 26.53 -4.45
N ALA A 520 -21.55 27.38 -5.05
CA ALA A 520 -22.70 27.95 -4.36
C ALA A 520 -23.77 26.87 -4.06
N ALA A 521 -23.96 25.91 -4.95
CA ALA A 521 -24.88 24.79 -4.74
C ALA A 521 -24.40 23.89 -3.59
N HIS A 522 -23.10 23.49 -3.59
CA HIS A 522 -22.49 22.66 -2.54
C HIS A 522 -22.54 23.38 -1.17
N ALA A 523 -22.23 24.67 -1.12
CA ALA A 523 -22.35 25.44 0.13
C ALA A 523 -23.76 25.43 0.71
N ARG A 524 -24.80 25.52 -0.16
CA ARG A 524 -26.21 25.47 0.26
C ARG A 524 -26.61 24.08 0.78
N THR A 525 -26.25 23.01 0.05
CA THR A 525 -26.59 21.64 0.48
C THR A 525 -25.86 21.26 1.76
N MET A 526 -24.60 21.66 1.92
CA MET A 526 -23.83 21.45 3.14
C MET A 526 -24.49 22.14 4.35
N ALA A 527 -24.87 23.39 4.20
CA ALA A 527 -25.57 24.12 5.27
C ALA A 527 -26.91 23.47 5.63
N GLN A 528 -27.67 22.99 4.64
CA GLN A 528 -28.96 22.32 4.87
C GLN A 528 -28.79 20.96 5.56
N VAL A 529 -27.81 20.16 5.17
CA VAL A 529 -27.46 18.87 5.82
C VAL A 529 -27.05 19.11 7.28
N GLU A 530 -26.25 20.14 7.53
CA GLU A 530 -25.87 20.52 8.90
C GLU A 530 -27.08 20.96 9.75
N PHE A 531 -27.98 21.76 9.17
CA PHE A 531 -29.21 22.17 9.84
C PHE A 531 -30.09 20.97 10.19
N GLU A 532 -30.36 20.06 9.24
CA GLU A 532 -31.17 18.86 9.50
C GLU A 532 -30.53 17.93 10.54
N LYS A 533 -29.21 17.81 10.52
CA LYS A 533 -28.45 17.03 11.53
C LYS A 533 -28.61 17.66 12.92
N ASN A 534 -28.42 18.95 13.03
CA ASN A 534 -28.57 19.66 14.30
C ASN A 534 -29.99 19.52 14.84
N LYS A 535 -31.02 19.65 14.01
CA LYS A 535 -32.42 19.44 14.37
C LYS A 535 -32.69 18.02 14.84
N ALA A 536 -32.15 17.01 14.14
CA ALA A 536 -32.30 15.61 14.54
C ALA A 536 -31.58 15.31 15.88
N ASP A 537 -30.41 15.90 16.10
CA ASP A 537 -29.66 15.73 17.34
C ASP A 537 -30.35 16.44 18.52
N GLN A 538 -30.95 17.61 18.29
CA GLN A 538 -31.82 18.30 19.29
C GLN A 538 -33.02 17.44 19.64
N GLU A 539 -33.71 16.89 18.65
CA GLU A 539 -34.88 16.03 18.86
C GLU A 539 -34.52 14.72 19.60
N LYS A 540 -33.40 14.11 19.29
CA LYS A 540 -32.89 12.93 20.04
C LYS A 540 -32.62 13.29 21.50
N PHE A 541 -31.98 14.44 21.74
CA PHE A 541 -31.69 14.92 23.08
C PHE A 541 -33.00 15.18 23.84
N ARG A 542 -33.97 15.88 23.24
CA ARG A 542 -35.29 16.14 23.82
C ARG A 542 -35.98 14.84 24.22
N LYS A 543 -36.06 13.84 23.33
CA LYS A 543 -36.66 12.53 23.63
C LYS A 543 -35.94 11.77 24.74
N ALA A 544 -34.63 11.94 24.85
CA ALA A 544 -33.86 11.34 25.95
C ALA A 544 -34.20 12.02 27.28
N VAL A 545 -34.29 13.35 27.29
CA VAL A 545 -34.65 14.14 28.46
C VAL A 545 -36.07 13.82 28.96
N GLU A 546 -37.07 13.72 28.07
CA GLU A 546 -38.45 13.35 28.41
C GLU A 546 -38.52 12.05 29.22
N LYS A 547 -37.70 11.06 28.88
CA LYS A 547 -37.61 9.78 29.63
C LYS A 547 -36.98 9.94 31.01
N LEU A 548 -36.21 11.02 31.23
CA LEU A 548 -35.51 11.31 32.48
C LEU A 548 -36.30 12.21 33.42
N GLU A 549 -37.27 12.97 32.93
CA GLU A 549 -38.09 13.88 33.75
C GLU A 549 -38.81 13.15 34.91
N LYS A 550 -39.19 11.90 34.73
CA LYS A 550 -39.75 11.04 35.79
C LYS A 550 -38.85 10.89 37.01
N PHE A 551 -37.57 11.18 36.90
CA PHE A 551 -36.59 11.13 37.98
C PHE A 551 -36.37 12.48 38.66
N ALA A 552 -37.06 13.56 38.20
CA ALA A 552 -37.05 14.83 38.90
C ALA A 552 -37.70 14.70 40.28
N TRP A 553 -37.08 15.35 41.26
CA TRP A 553 -37.55 15.23 42.66
C TRP A 553 -37.11 16.41 43.51
N SER A 554 -37.87 16.75 44.52
CA SER A 554 -37.55 17.79 45.51
C SER A 554 -37.85 17.28 46.88
N GLU A 555 -37.00 17.59 47.85
CA GLU A 555 -37.18 17.30 49.27
C GLU A 555 -36.35 18.29 50.11
N GLY A 556 -37.00 18.98 51.03
CA GLY A 556 -36.35 19.96 51.90
C GLY A 556 -35.77 21.14 51.14
N GLU A 557 -34.48 21.40 51.32
CA GLU A 557 -33.79 22.55 50.75
C GLU A 557 -33.26 22.28 49.32
N PHE A 558 -33.41 21.06 48.77
CA PHE A 558 -32.81 20.66 47.50
C PHE A 558 -33.85 20.14 46.51
N PHE A 559 -33.55 20.33 45.24
CA PHE A 559 -34.22 19.64 44.14
C PHE A 559 -33.20 19.12 43.12
N ILE A 560 -33.59 18.07 42.38
CA ILE A 560 -32.81 17.48 41.32
C ILE A 560 -33.68 17.32 40.07
N ARG A 561 -33.14 17.71 38.90
CA ARG A 561 -33.81 17.57 37.60
C ARG A 561 -32.83 17.17 36.53
N PRO A 562 -33.25 16.53 35.42
CA PRO A 562 -32.37 16.33 34.30
C PRO A 562 -31.99 17.68 33.64
N ALA A 563 -30.85 17.68 32.95
CA ALA A 563 -30.53 18.76 32.02
C ALA A 563 -31.54 18.71 30.87
N ARG A 564 -32.23 19.84 30.61
CA ARG A 564 -33.35 19.93 29.67
C ARG A 564 -32.91 20.33 28.27
N GLU A 565 -31.86 21.12 28.18
CA GLU A 565 -31.34 21.65 26.92
C GLU A 565 -29.83 21.39 26.80
N GLN A 566 -29.35 21.24 25.57
CA GLN A 566 -27.92 21.06 25.31
C GLN A 566 -27.07 22.22 25.83
N MET A 567 -27.63 23.46 25.72
CA MET A 567 -26.93 24.64 26.19
C MET A 567 -26.79 24.70 27.72
N GLU A 568 -27.71 24.10 28.48
CA GLU A 568 -27.59 24.00 29.94
C GLU A 568 -26.35 23.23 30.35
N LEU A 569 -26.05 22.12 29.66
CA LEU A 569 -24.82 21.32 29.93
C LEU A 569 -23.55 22.13 29.68
N THR A 570 -23.56 22.95 28.63
CA THR A 570 -22.41 23.78 28.32
C THR A 570 -22.25 24.92 29.36
N ALA A 571 -23.35 25.53 29.74
CA ALA A 571 -23.38 26.61 30.77
C ALA A 571 -22.94 26.07 32.14
N GLU A 572 -23.44 24.90 32.54
CA GLU A 572 -23.08 24.22 33.78
C GLU A 572 -21.60 23.91 33.86
N GLY A 573 -21.04 23.37 32.75
CA GLY A 573 -19.61 23.06 32.67
C GLY A 573 -18.74 24.30 32.83
N LYS A 574 -19.16 25.43 32.26
CA LYS A 574 -18.46 26.73 32.42
C LYS A 574 -18.57 27.25 33.86
N ALA A 575 -19.75 27.17 34.45
CA ALA A 575 -20.00 27.71 35.79
C ALA A 575 -19.30 26.92 36.91
N LEU A 576 -19.23 25.58 36.78
CA LEU A 576 -18.61 24.68 37.79
C LEU A 576 -17.21 24.23 37.43
N HIS A 577 -16.63 24.76 36.37
CA HIS A 577 -15.27 24.42 35.91
C HIS A 577 -15.03 22.91 35.73
N HIS A 578 -15.97 22.22 35.07
CA HIS A 578 -15.83 20.77 34.75
C HIS A 578 -16.37 20.42 33.34
N CYS A 579 -16.09 19.21 32.86
CA CYS A 579 -16.24 18.83 31.45
C CYS A 579 -17.67 18.35 31.05
N VAL A 580 -18.72 18.66 31.80
CA VAL A 580 -20.09 18.15 31.53
C VAL A 580 -20.64 18.55 30.16
N GLY A 581 -20.20 19.66 29.56
CA GLY A 581 -20.56 20.04 28.21
C GLY A 581 -20.22 19.03 27.14
N GLY A 582 -19.22 18.12 27.40
CA GLY A 582 -18.87 17.02 26.51
C GLY A 582 -19.84 15.82 26.53
N TYR A 583 -20.85 15.81 27.42
CA TYR A 583 -21.78 14.70 27.59
C TYR A 583 -23.06 14.79 26.71
N ILE A 584 -23.23 15.84 25.94
CA ILE A 584 -24.44 16.10 25.12
C ILE A 584 -24.76 14.88 24.23
N LYS A 585 -23.81 14.39 23.48
CA LYS A 585 -23.99 13.24 22.57
C LYS A 585 -24.36 11.96 23.33
N ARG A 586 -23.63 11.65 24.38
CA ARG A 586 -23.86 10.43 25.21
C ARG A 586 -25.23 10.46 25.89
N MET A 587 -25.69 11.65 26.28
CA MET A 587 -27.03 11.83 26.87
C MET A 587 -28.13 11.66 25.80
N ALA A 588 -27.95 12.22 24.61
CA ALA A 588 -28.86 12.03 23.48
C ALA A 588 -28.96 10.55 23.03
N GLU A 589 -27.87 9.80 23.09
CA GLU A 589 -27.80 8.37 22.77
C GLU A 589 -28.31 7.47 23.92
N GLY A 590 -28.62 8.06 25.09
CA GLY A 590 -29.12 7.33 26.29
C GLY A 590 -28.03 6.50 27.00
N GLU A 591 -26.77 6.75 26.73
CA GLU A 591 -25.64 6.09 27.38
C GLU A 591 -25.43 6.56 28.82
N THR A 592 -25.76 7.82 29.08
CA THR A 592 -25.65 8.45 30.38
C THR A 592 -26.83 9.42 30.61
N ALA A 593 -27.08 9.77 31.86
CA ALA A 593 -28.10 10.77 32.26
C ALA A 593 -27.44 11.78 33.18
N ILE A 594 -27.56 13.06 32.82
CA ILE A 594 -27.03 14.16 33.62
C ILE A 594 -28.17 14.88 34.33
N PHE A 595 -27.99 15.03 35.63
CA PHE A 595 -28.94 15.73 36.50
C PHE A 595 -28.27 16.92 37.19
N PHE A 596 -29.00 17.98 37.33
CA PHE A 596 -28.62 19.17 38.08
C PHE A 596 -29.30 19.16 39.43
N LEU A 597 -28.50 19.17 40.50
CA LEU A 597 -28.97 19.35 41.86
C LEU A 597 -28.82 20.84 42.21
N ARG A 598 -29.86 21.42 42.76
CA ARG A 598 -29.98 22.83 43.07
C ARG A 598 -30.53 23.04 44.48
N LYS A 599 -30.25 24.22 45.03
CA LYS A 599 -30.94 24.68 46.25
C LYS A 599 -32.29 25.27 45.86
N ALA A 600 -33.33 24.97 46.63
CA ALA A 600 -34.70 25.46 46.35
C ALA A 600 -34.83 27.01 46.38
N ASN A 601 -34.01 27.66 47.20
CA ASN A 601 -33.93 29.12 47.28
C ASN A 601 -33.07 29.81 46.19
N GLU A 602 -32.25 29.01 45.46
CA GLU A 602 -31.36 29.48 44.37
C GLU A 602 -31.49 28.53 43.14
N PRO A 603 -32.67 28.44 42.50
CA PRO A 603 -32.95 27.39 41.50
C PRO A 603 -32.11 27.47 40.22
N ASP A 604 -31.71 28.68 39.85
CA ASP A 604 -30.93 28.91 38.60
C ASP A 604 -29.42 28.85 38.81
N LYS A 605 -28.96 28.80 40.08
CA LYS A 605 -27.54 28.80 40.38
C LYS A 605 -26.97 27.38 40.33
N PRO A 606 -25.94 27.10 39.53
CA PRO A 606 -25.27 25.83 39.53
C PRO A 606 -24.76 25.44 40.93
N PHE A 607 -25.03 24.20 41.31
CA PHE A 607 -24.63 23.72 42.66
C PHE A 607 -23.89 22.36 42.55
N TYR A 608 -24.59 21.29 42.15
CA TYR A 608 -23.94 20.00 41.83
C TYR A 608 -24.48 19.43 40.53
N THR A 609 -23.60 18.77 39.78
CA THR A 609 -23.94 17.99 38.61
C THR A 609 -23.73 16.51 38.86
N LEU A 610 -24.79 15.70 38.64
CA LEU A 610 -24.79 14.27 38.88
C LEU A 610 -24.88 13.49 37.58
N GLU A 611 -24.01 12.50 37.38
CA GLU A 611 -24.05 11.52 36.31
C GLU A 611 -24.67 10.22 36.80
N LEU A 612 -25.74 9.76 36.16
CA LEU A 612 -26.40 8.49 36.43
C LEU A 612 -26.27 7.54 35.25
N GLN A 613 -25.78 6.34 35.45
CA GLN A 613 -25.75 5.27 34.46
C GLN A 613 -26.33 3.98 35.05
N LYS A 614 -27.18 3.30 34.29
CA LYS A 614 -27.79 2.03 34.71
C LYS A 614 -28.33 2.04 36.15
N LYS A 615 -28.98 3.15 36.54
CA LYS A 615 -29.48 3.40 37.89
C LYS A 615 -28.42 3.42 39.00
N ARG A 616 -27.19 3.82 38.66
CA ARG A 616 -26.10 4.02 39.64
C ARG A 616 -25.54 5.42 39.47
N VAL A 617 -25.25 6.07 40.58
CA VAL A 617 -24.51 7.34 40.55
C VAL A 617 -23.07 7.05 40.18
N ILE A 618 -22.61 7.57 39.09
CA ILE A 618 -21.22 7.45 38.61
C ILE A 618 -20.37 8.53 39.28
N GLN A 619 -20.89 9.74 39.27
CA GLN A 619 -20.27 10.89 39.96
C GLN A 619 -21.31 11.95 40.28
N CYS A 620 -21.04 12.73 41.32
CA CYS A 620 -21.76 13.94 41.64
C CYS A 620 -20.73 15.00 42.08
N ARG A 621 -20.59 16.05 41.29
CA ARG A 621 -19.51 17.02 41.41
C ARG A 621 -20.04 18.45 41.44
N THR A 622 -19.36 19.28 42.22
CA THR A 622 -19.53 20.73 42.24
C THR A 622 -18.32 21.43 41.65
N GLU A 623 -18.13 22.68 41.91
CA GLU A 623 -17.04 23.50 41.39
C GLU A 623 -15.68 22.83 41.54
N HIS A 624 -14.84 22.94 40.53
CA HIS A 624 -13.51 22.31 40.43
C HIS A 624 -13.50 20.79 40.70
N ASN A 625 -14.56 20.08 40.29
CA ASN A 625 -14.71 18.62 40.44
C ASN A 625 -14.72 18.12 41.88
N ALA A 626 -15.05 18.95 42.89
CA ALA A 626 -15.17 18.51 44.25
C ALA A 626 -16.34 17.51 44.42
N SER A 627 -16.09 16.42 45.14
CA SER A 627 -17.09 15.35 45.36
C SER A 627 -18.15 15.77 46.36
N TYR A 628 -19.40 15.33 46.12
CA TYR A 628 -20.56 15.53 47.00
C TYR A 628 -20.44 14.84 48.35
N ASP A 629 -19.57 13.82 48.47
CA ASP A 629 -19.31 13.10 49.75
C ASP A 629 -18.80 14.04 50.86
N ARG A 630 -18.27 15.20 50.49
CA ARG A 630 -17.81 16.23 51.42
C ARG A 630 -18.92 17.06 52.03
N ASN A 631 -20.17 16.94 51.50
CA ASN A 631 -21.33 17.64 52.01
C ASN A 631 -22.36 16.60 52.48
N PRO A 632 -22.50 16.40 53.79
CA PRO A 632 -23.43 15.41 54.36
C PRO A 632 -24.89 15.59 53.94
N ASP A 633 -25.36 16.84 53.82
CA ASP A 633 -26.76 17.13 53.49
C ASP A 633 -27.03 16.76 52.03
N VAL A 634 -26.12 17.11 51.10
CA VAL A 634 -26.18 16.73 49.67
C VAL A 634 -26.10 15.22 49.53
N LYS A 635 -25.21 14.57 50.27
CA LYS A 635 -25.06 13.11 50.24
C LYS A 635 -26.36 12.44 50.68
N ASN A 636 -26.92 12.84 51.78
CA ASN A 636 -28.21 12.33 52.31
C ASN A 636 -29.34 12.53 51.31
N PHE A 637 -29.43 13.72 50.69
CA PHE A 637 -30.40 13.97 49.64
C PHE A 637 -30.26 13.04 48.43
N VAL A 638 -29.05 12.84 47.92
CA VAL A 638 -28.77 11.93 46.80
C VAL A 638 -29.13 10.50 47.15
N ASP A 639 -28.77 10.02 48.36
CA ASP A 639 -29.10 8.69 48.81
C ASP A 639 -30.61 8.47 48.93
N MET A 640 -31.36 9.44 49.47
CA MET A 640 -32.82 9.41 49.49
C MET A 640 -33.44 9.44 48.12
N TRP A 641 -32.95 10.27 47.21
CA TRP A 641 -33.40 10.31 45.81
C TRP A 641 -33.18 8.97 45.09
N MET A 642 -32.03 8.34 45.30
CA MET A 642 -31.76 7.03 44.75
C MET A 642 -32.72 5.97 45.25
N GLU A 643 -33.06 5.96 46.55
CA GLU A 643 -34.00 5.01 47.14
C GLU A 643 -35.46 5.27 46.80
N LYS A 644 -35.90 6.51 46.97
CA LYS A 644 -37.31 6.87 46.81
C LYS A 644 -37.76 6.98 45.37
N VAL A 645 -36.87 7.36 44.45
CA VAL A 645 -37.19 7.68 43.06
C VAL A 645 -36.53 6.75 42.04
N VAL A 646 -35.20 6.68 42.04
CA VAL A 646 -34.46 5.95 40.96
C VAL A 646 -34.70 4.46 41.00
N LYS A 647 -34.57 3.83 42.18
CA LYS A 647 -34.81 2.38 42.37
C LYS A 647 -36.26 2.01 42.07
N LYS A 648 -37.25 2.86 42.43
CA LYS A 648 -38.67 2.66 42.16
C LYS A 648 -39.12 2.95 40.73
N GLY A 649 -38.20 3.39 39.86
CA GLY A 649 -38.46 3.61 38.43
C GLY A 649 -39.07 4.95 38.07
N GLY A 650 -39.06 5.91 38.96
CA GLY A 650 -39.52 7.28 38.79
C GLY A 650 -40.60 7.73 39.79
N ASN A 651 -40.84 9.03 39.86
CA ASN A 651 -41.82 9.63 40.71
C ASN A 651 -43.25 9.51 40.08
N LYS A 652 -44.22 8.95 40.81
CA LYS A 652 -45.59 8.73 40.31
C LYS A 652 -46.29 10.04 39.90
N LYS A 653 -46.06 11.15 40.63
CA LYS A 653 -46.64 12.46 40.29
C LYS A 653 -46.08 13.10 39.01
N ALA A 654 -44.86 12.78 38.63
CA ALA A 654 -44.27 13.28 37.36
C ALA A 654 -44.76 12.50 36.15
N LYS A 655 -45.34 11.31 36.31
CA LYS A 655 -45.93 10.52 35.22
C LYS A 655 -47.32 11.07 34.79
N GLU A 656 -48.06 11.65 35.72
CA GLU A 656 -49.40 12.22 35.42
C GLU A 656 -49.34 13.60 34.79
N ALA A 657 -48.23 14.34 34.93
CA ALA A 657 -48.04 15.67 34.30
C ALA A 657 -47.41 15.59 32.90
N ALA A 658 -46.94 14.42 32.46
CA ALA A 658 -46.34 14.19 31.15
C ALA A 658 -47.21 13.32 30.22
N ALA A 659 -48.38 12.86 30.65
CA ALA A 659 -49.45 12.25 29.86
C ALA A 659 -50.56 13.30 29.56
#